data_e93dfc9fba908802eeb87920fcb5cb54
#
_entry.id   e93dfc9fba908802eeb87920fcb5cb54
#
_cell.length_a   1.000
_cell.length_b   1.000
_cell.length_c   1.000
_cell.angle_alpha   90.00
_cell.angle_beta   90.00
_cell.angle_gamma   90.00
#
_symmetry.space_group_name_H-M   'P 1'
#
loop_
_entity.id
_entity.type
_entity.pdbx_description
1 polymer ?
#
loop_
_entity_poly.entity_id
_entity_poly.type
_entity_poly.pdbx_seq_one_letter_code
_entity_poly.pdbx_strand_id
1 'polypeptide(L)'
;MTKRIFLPFLVLFLLPSLVSAQVAITGKITGVVVDSSGASVANATVTVKSPALMSARTISTGGDGAYLFDLLPPGTYEVTITAPGFEAFAETGVVLTAGFTATVNGKLSVGAVTQTVHVEGEPVVDLQTAQTSTTFDQTLLQDIPSGRDPWSTVAQMPGVTSSTFDVAGDNSYQQSAMQVHGSTQAEQIYSYNGLDLNWPGANGGYTQFYTNHDSFDEFQVVADNAPAAVPIGGVYMNMVTKSGSNEWHGQGAVYYLTAGTQAGVKFPTYNGGPVTSGSPFDQTMDASASLGGPIMKDRWWIFGSYRRYDLRQEILSVTDQAGNPVVDVNHQTNTDLRSDFQVNPKNKFSFIWMYNEQNRFFRRDTAYAFVTADASWLQIEPAYILEGLWTSQVTNNLLLDFRVGYNQIRFPLGYQPGVTSTTLNVQDVANSTETGAAPYAFANPAWVLKWTAGGSWYKADWAGTHNFQFGLEWGKSFNGYNYNVNQGIDVLLNGGNAYQVLAYNTPTTQKNYFRDTSFFLQDAWNIKRRLTLNLGVRYDNFRTYYPVQSSNAGETFPDLFPITTYPASGNLVDWNNVSPRLGVAYDPTGSGKSVIRAAFGIYYIMQGTGLAETANPVGLFGKYYSWTDTNDDGIPQESEWLPQGAATNPVSEFGGSSTHINTNMSRPYSEEVGAGYQRQIWNDLSIGVTYYYRTKKNLIGIENSAVQKSDYVPVTGFTNPITNAPLTLYSFQPSDTTLYGKFNYTVTNIGLLDDNSYNGVEFTAVKRLSHKWQVLGGFTIQRQKGVYGRGFSDQATSDNFTDPNLDINRNDNYLNLDSTYVFKVDSTYELPWKIGTSVNFQHYTGYPLQPTETFEVPNGQTPSPVDVGESVILQPAGVQRLPSVNMLNLRLSREFAIYEKWRLIPTVDFFNVTNAQTVIGEVTTFGGSYLFPYSTINPFVARFGLRLAF
;
A
#
# COMPACT_ATOMS: atom_id res chain seq x y z
N MET A 1 -30.86 -11.12 -13.63
CA MET A 1 -29.43 -11.51 -13.73
C MET A 1 -28.90 -12.34 -12.54
N THR A 2 -29.73 -12.75 -11.58
CA THR A 2 -29.33 -13.33 -10.28
C THR A 2 -29.30 -14.87 -10.21
N LYS A 3 -29.58 -15.59 -11.25
CA LYS A 3 -29.64 -17.09 -11.24
C LYS A 3 -28.40 -17.81 -11.80
N ARG A 4 -27.38 -17.10 -12.30
CA ARG A 4 -26.19 -17.74 -12.92
C ARG A 4 -24.92 -17.70 -12.06
N ILE A 5 -24.94 -17.07 -10.89
CA ILE A 5 -23.76 -16.90 -10.04
C ILE A 5 -23.61 -18.03 -9.01
N PHE A 6 -24.68 -18.72 -8.62
CA PHE A 6 -24.64 -19.78 -7.61
C PHE A 6 -24.15 -21.16 -8.09
N LEU A 7 -24.20 -21.43 -9.38
CA LEU A 7 -23.85 -22.75 -9.90
C LEU A 7 -22.34 -23.01 -10.02
N PRO A 8 -21.47 -22.04 -10.37
CA PRO A 8 -20.02 -22.30 -10.41
C PRO A 8 -19.40 -22.44 -9.00
N PHE A 9 -20.00 -21.90 -7.95
CA PHE A 9 -19.52 -22.06 -6.58
C PHE A 9 -19.70 -23.47 -6.01
N LEU A 10 -20.75 -24.16 -6.41
CA LEU A 10 -21.03 -25.54 -5.95
C LEU A 10 -20.15 -26.59 -6.64
N VAL A 11 -19.70 -26.34 -7.86
CA VAL A 11 -18.84 -27.27 -8.61
C VAL A 11 -17.36 -27.14 -8.19
N LEU A 12 -16.94 -26.00 -7.65
CA LEU A 12 -15.55 -25.80 -7.18
C LEU A 12 -15.23 -26.58 -5.91
N PHE A 13 -16.25 -27.01 -5.14
CA PHE A 13 -16.10 -27.79 -3.90
C PHE A 13 -15.89 -29.31 -4.12
N LEU A 14 -15.94 -29.79 -5.35
CA LEU A 14 -15.91 -31.24 -5.66
C LEU A 14 -14.57 -31.75 -6.21
N LEU A 15 -13.51 -30.93 -6.29
CA LEU A 15 -12.19 -31.41 -6.70
C LEU A 15 -11.32 -31.68 -5.47
N PRO A 16 -11.07 -32.93 -5.14
CA PRO A 16 -10.10 -33.26 -4.09
C PRO A 16 -8.68 -33.31 -4.65
N SER A 17 -7.77 -32.79 -3.85
CA SER A 17 -6.34 -33.03 -3.84
C SER A 17 -5.44 -32.31 -4.87
N LEU A 18 -4.76 -31.33 -4.35
CA LEU A 18 -3.31 -31.23 -4.20
C LEU A 18 -3.02 -30.00 -3.32
N VAL A 19 -2.23 -30.18 -2.32
CA VAL A 19 -2.15 -29.44 -1.09
C VAL A 19 -1.06 -28.40 -1.11
N SER A 20 -1.28 -27.24 -0.49
CA SER A 20 -0.19 -26.31 -0.17
C SER A 20 -0.56 -25.04 0.61
N ALA A 21 0.33 -24.43 1.36
CA ALA A 21 0.13 -23.45 2.42
C ALA A 21 0.38 -21.98 2.14
N GLN A 22 0.12 -21.13 3.17
CA GLN A 22 0.09 -19.69 3.05
C GLN A 22 0.58 -18.93 4.27
N VAL A 23 0.68 -17.58 4.15
CA VAL A 23 0.95 -16.62 5.24
C VAL A 23 -0.04 -16.79 6.38
N ALA A 24 0.46 -16.89 7.61
CA ALA A 24 -0.35 -17.17 8.77
C ALA A 24 -1.14 -15.94 9.22
N ILE A 25 -2.47 -16.02 9.17
CA ILE A 25 -3.39 -15.15 9.93
C ILE A 25 -3.50 -15.62 11.40
N THR A 26 -2.55 -16.43 11.85
CA THR A 26 -2.55 -17.15 13.12
C THR A 26 -1.17 -17.02 13.73
N GLY A 27 -1.13 -17.15 15.06
CA GLY A 27 0.12 -17.24 15.79
C GLY A 27 0.43 -18.68 16.19
N LYS A 28 1.52 -18.84 16.94
CA LYS A 28 2.01 -20.12 17.44
C LYS A 28 2.32 -20.03 18.93
N ILE A 29 2.10 -21.11 19.66
CA ILE A 29 2.59 -21.28 21.03
C ILE A 29 3.50 -22.48 21.05
N THR A 30 4.77 -22.29 21.44
CA THR A 30 5.76 -23.33 21.58
C THR A 30 6.39 -23.27 22.97
N GLY A 31 7.10 -24.30 23.33
CA GLY A 31 7.84 -24.33 24.59
C GLY A 31 8.44 -25.68 24.88
N VAL A 32 9.06 -25.76 26.04
CA VAL A 32 9.70 -26.96 26.55
C VAL A 32 9.26 -27.21 27.97
N VAL A 33 8.98 -28.47 28.27
CA VAL A 33 8.64 -28.93 29.61
C VAL A 33 9.86 -29.59 30.24
N VAL A 34 10.30 -29.07 31.37
CA VAL A 34 11.43 -29.60 32.13
C VAL A 34 11.03 -29.84 33.60
N ASP A 35 11.72 -30.74 34.26
CA ASP A 35 11.58 -30.90 35.70
C ASP A 35 12.42 -29.87 36.50
N SER A 36 12.38 -29.95 37.83
CA SER A 36 13.13 -29.05 38.70
C SER A 36 14.66 -29.14 38.50
N SER A 37 15.20 -30.26 37.99
CA SER A 37 16.62 -30.49 37.69
C SER A 37 17.02 -29.94 36.31
N GLY A 38 16.02 -29.57 35.45
CA GLY A 38 16.25 -29.18 34.07
C GLY A 38 16.22 -30.33 33.06
N ALA A 39 15.87 -31.55 33.50
CA ALA A 39 15.70 -32.68 32.58
C ALA A 39 14.36 -32.58 31.85
N SER A 40 14.32 -32.98 30.57
CA SER A 40 13.13 -32.93 29.72
C SER A 40 12.04 -33.89 30.21
N VAL A 41 10.81 -33.45 30.26
CA VAL A 41 9.62 -34.23 30.59
C VAL A 41 8.91 -34.63 29.29
N ALA A 42 9.11 -35.86 28.87
CA ALA A 42 8.44 -36.43 27.70
C ALA A 42 6.99 -36.83 28.05
N ASN A 43 6.10 -36.81 27.05
CA ASN A 43 4.68 -37.17 27.19
C ASN A 43 3.89 -36.32 28.24
N ALA A 44 4.38 -35.15 28.61
CA ALA A 44 3.58 -34.22 29.37
C ALA A 44 2.41 -33.72 28.49
N THR A 45 1.24 -33.62 29.13
CA THR A 45 0.04 -33.11 28.43
C THR A 45 0.03 -31.59 28.51
N VAL A 46 0.07 -30.95 27.36
CA VAL A 46 -0.06 -29.49 27.24
C VAL A 46 -1.42 -29.16 26.67
N THR A 47 -2.14 -28.24 27.32
CA THR A 47 -3.45 -27.78 26.88
C THR A 47 -3.46 -26.27 26.76
N VAL A 48 -3.95 -25.74 25.62
CA VAL A 48 -4.19 -24.31 25.42
C VAL A 48 -5.68 -23.99 25.36
N LYS A 49 -6.09 -22.94 26.06
CA LYS A 49 -7.46 -22.43 26.07
C LYS A 49 -7.46 -20.94 25.73
N SER A 50 -8.47 -20.49 25.02
CA SER A 50 -8.70 -19.06 24.71
C SER A 50 -10.17 -18.86 24.34
N PRO A 51 -10.77 -17.67 24.58
CA PRO A 51 -12.03 -17.29 23.98
C PRO A 51 -11.99 -17.29 22.43
N ALA A 52 -10.82 -17.08 21.84
CA ALA A 52 -10.61 -17.15 20.40
C ALA A 52 -10.60 -18.58 19.86
N LEU A 53 -10.42 -19.58 20.72
CA LEU A 53 -10.53 -20.99 20.36
C LEU A 53 -11.96 -21.49 20.58
N MET A 54 -12.43 -22.33 19.70
CA MET A 54 -13.72 -23.00 19.79
C MET A 54 -13.77 -24.08 20.89
N SER A 55 -12.61 -24.69 21.11
CA SER A 55 -12.37 -25.69 22.17
C SER A 55 -10.92 -25.69 22.57
N ALA A 56 -10.65 -26.14 23.80
CA ALA A 56 -9.28 -26.34 24.23
C ALA A 56 -8.55 -27.33 23.28
N ARG A 57 -7.32 -27.00 22.93
CA ARG A 57 -6.44 -27.89 22.14
C ARG A 57 -5.43 -28.53 23.08
N THR A 58 -5.18 -29.81 22.88
CA THR A 58 -4.28 -30.59 23.72
C THR A 58 -3.30 -31.39 22.87
N ILE A 59 -2.02 -31.38 23.25
CA ILE A 59 -0.94 -32.20 22.66
C ILE A 59 -0.04 -32.77 23.76
N SER A 60 0.76 -33.73 23.41
CA SER A 60 1.81 -34.27 24.30
C SER A 60 3.20 -33.79 23.87
N THR A 61 4.09 -33.56 24.82
CA THR A 61 5.49 -33.21 24.56
C THR A 61 6.25 -34.38 23.92
N GLY A 62 7.22 -34.04 23.05
CA GLY A 62 8.16 -34.99 22.47
C GLY A 62 9.18 -35.54 23.47
N GLY A 63 10.07 -36.43 23.02
CA GLY A 63 11.14 -37.03 23.86
C GLY A 63 12.11 -36.00 24.45
N ASP A 64 12.25 -34.82 23.79
CA ASP A 64 13.06 -33.70 24.24
C ASP A 64 12.24 -32.70 25.13
N GLY A 65 10.99 -33.02 25.44
CA GLY A 65 10.08 -32.17 26.20
C GLY A 65 9.47 -31.02 25.39
N ALA A 66 9.75 -30.89 24.09
CA ALA A 66 9.26 -29.80 23.25
C ALA A 66 7.79 -30.01 22.83
N TYR A 67 7.09 -28.87 22.62
CA TYR A 67 5.74 -28.87 22.08
C TYR A 67 5.50 -27.64 21.16
N LEU A 68 4.55 -27.77 20.24
CA LEU A 68 4.12 -26.67 19.38
C LEU A 68 2.62 -26.76 19.10
N PHE A 69 1.92 -25.66 19.37
CA PHE A 69 0.59 -25.38 18.83
C PHE A 69 0.75 -24.40 17.67
N ASP A 70 0.48 -24.84 16.48
CA ASP A 70 0.47 -24.00 15.28
C ASP A 70 -0.96 -23.60 14.91
N LEU A 71 -1.06 -22.49 14.13
CA LEU A 71 -2.30 -21.95 13.61
C LEU A 71 -3.35 -21.70 14.70
N LEU A 72 -2.92 -21.00 15.73
CA LEU A 72 -3.82 -20.50 16.77
C LEU A 72 -4.34 -19.10 16.34
N PRO A 73 -5.66 -18.84 16.41
CA PRO A 73 -6.19 -17.50 16.20
C PRO A 73 -5.52 -16.46 17.11
N PRO A 74 -5.41 -15.20 16.69
CA PRO A 74 -5.03 -14.13 17.59
C PRO A 74 -5.95 -14.06 18.82
N GLY A 75 -5.40 -13.74 19.99
CA GLY A 75 -6.14 -13.65 21.23
C GLY A 75 -5.29 -13.94 22.45
N THR A 76 -5.92 -13.91 23.63
CA THR A 76 -5.25 -14.22 24.91
C THR A 76 -5.47 -15.67 25.28
N TYR A 77 -4.39 -16.35 25.65
CA TYR A 77 -4.35 -17.79 25.91
C TYR A 77 -3.96 -18.11 27.35
N GLU A 78 -4.49 -19.23 27.82
CA GLU A 78 -4.04 -19.95 29.00
C GLU A 78 -3.35 -21.24 28.53
N VAL A 79 -2.14 -21.49 29.01
CA VAL A 79 -1.38 -22.71 28.72
C VAL A 79 -1.27 -23.51 30.00
N THR A 80 -1.83 -24.71 30.03
CA THR A 80 -1.77 -25.64 31.16
C THR A 80 -0.93 -26.87 30.81
N ILE A 81 0.02 -27.22 31.68
CA ILE A 81 0.90 -28.38 31.49
C ILE A 81 0.74 -29.33 32.68
N THR A 82 0.49 -30.60 32.37
CA THR A 82 0.34 -31.65 33.39
C THR A 82 1.16 -32.89 33.03
N ALA A 83 1.76 -33.53 34.04
CA ALA A 83 2.44 -34.80 33.88
C ALA A 83 2.24 -35.67 35.15
N PRO A 84 2.20 -37.01 35.04
CA PRO A 84 2.05 -37.88 36.20
C PRO A 84 3.19 -37.70 37.20
N GLY A 85 2.86 -37.45 38.47
CA GLY A 85 3.84 -37.23 39.55
C GLY A 85 4.38 -35.79 39.68
N PHE A 86 3.85 -34.86 38.90
CA PHE A 86 4.21 -33.44 38.95
C PHE A 86 3.01 -32.57 39.27
N GLU A 87 3.26 -31.38 39.87
CA GLU A 87 2.28 -30.34 40.02
C GLU A 87 1.93 -29.75 38.64
N ALA A 88 0.69 -29.33 38.45
CA ALA A 88 0.26 -28.69 37.24
C ALA A 88 0.92 -27.30 37.12
N PHE A 89 1.40 -26.94 35.92
CA PHE A 89 1.85 -25.60 35.59
C PHE A 89 0.77 -24.91 34.77
N ALA A 90 0.46 -23.64 35.06
CA ALA A 90 -0.43 -22.84 34.25
C ALA A 90 0.17 -21.44 34.05
N GLU A 91 0.23 -21.00 32.79
CA GLU A 91 0.59 -19.64 32.41
C GLU A 91 -0.63 -18.99 31.77
N THR A 92 -1.04 -17.85 32.31
CA THR A 92 -2.20 -17.08 31.87
C THR A 92 -1.76 -15.74 31.27
N GLY A 93 -2.61 -15.11 30.44
CA GLY A 93 -2.30 -13.83 29.84
C GLY A 93 -1.35 -13.91 28.64
N VAL A 94 -1.15 -15.07 28.03
CA VAL A 94 -0.30 -15.23 26.84
C VAL A 94 -0.99 -14.58 25.63
N VAL A 95 -0.61 -13.36 25.30
CA VAL A 95 -1.14 -12.63 24.13
C VAL A 95 -0.49 -13.15 22.86
N LEU A 96 -1.30 -13.64 21.94
CA LEU A 96 -0.90 -14.17 20.65
C LEU A 96 -1.47 -13.31 19.52
N THR A 97 -0.60 -12.81 18.66
CA THR A 97 -0.95 -12.06 17.46
C THR A 97 -0.59 -12.86 16.20
N ALA A 98 -1.14 -12.49 15.04
CA ALA A 98 -0.80 -13.17 13.79
C ALA A 98 0.71 -13.11 13.52
N GLY A 99 1.27 -14.21 13.04
CA GLY A 99 2.70 -14.35 12.75
C GLY A 99 3.62 -14.41 13.97
N PHE A 100 3.14 -14.16 15.19
CA PHE A 100 3.95 -14.21 16.41
C PHE A 100 4.04 -15.61 16.96
N THR A 101 5.25 -15.99 17.44
CA THR A 101 5.48 -17.24 18.17
C THR A 101 5.75 -16.95 19.64
N ALA A 102 4.77 -17.22 20.49
CA ALA A 102 4.92 -17.14 21.94
C ALA A 102 5.68 -18.37 22.47
N THR A 103 6.74 -18.16 23.25
CA THR A 103 7.49 -19.25 23.89
C THR A 103 7.09 -19.34 25.34
N VAL A 104 6.43 -20.43 25.71
CA VAL A 104 5.97 -20.75 27.09
C VAL A 104 6.69 -21.99 27.57
N ASN A 105 7.68 -21.83 28.46
CA ASN A 105 8.45 -22.96 28.99
C ASN A 105 7.91 -23.39 30.37
N GLY A 106 7.50 -24.64 30.47
CA GLY A 106 6.99 -25.22 31.73
C GLY A 106 8.08 -25.85 32.59
N LYS A 107 8.25 -25.38 33.82
CA LYS A 107 9.10 -26.03 34.81
C LYS A 107 8.21 -26.73 35.85
N LEU A 108 8.21 -28.07 35.83
CA LEU A 108 7.36 -28.88 36.70
C LEU A 108 8.09 -29.24 38.00
N SER A 109 7.40 -29.04 39.13
CA SER A 109 7.85 -29.49 40.44
C SER A 109 7.23 -30.86 40.77
N VAL A 110 7.96 -31.70 41.48
CA VAL A 110 7.41 -32.99 41.97
C VAL A 110 6.34 -32.70 43.00
N GLY A 111 5.12 -33.23 42.83
CA GLY A 111 4.00 -32.98 43.71
C GLY A 111 2.69 -33.59 43.20
N ALA A 112 1.60 -33.35 43.90
CA ALA A 112 0.30 -33.82 43.47
C ALA A 112 -0.28 -32.95 42.35
N VAL A 113 -0.85 -33.55 41.32
CA VAL A 113 -1.47 -32.87 40.14
C VAL A 113 -2.57 -31.88 40.51
N THR A 114 -3.04 -31.92 41.73
CA THR A 114 -4.08 -31.02 42.29
C THR A 114 -3.55 -29.63 42.67
N GLN A 115 -2.24 -29.43 42.73
CA GLN A 115 -1.62 -28.13 42.97
C GLN A 115 -1.20 -27.53 41.62
N THR A 116 -1.52 -26.25 41.41
CA THR A 116 -1.19 -25.52 40.18
C THR A 116 -0.32 -24.33 40.51
N VAL A 117 0.81 -24.23 39.84
CA VAL A 117 1.66 -23.04 39.88
C VAL A 117 1.20 -22.11 38.76
N HIS A 118 0.66 -20.95 39.12
CA HIS A 118 0.29 -19.91 38.17
C HIS A 118 1.48 -18.99 37.90
N VAL A 119 1.78 -18.73 36.65
CA VAL A 119 2.78 -17.77 36.20
C VAL A 119 2.07 -16.77 35.30
N GLU A 120 2.30 -15.50 35.53
CA GLU A 120 1.93 -14.45 34.60
C GLU A 120 3.16 -14.12 33.76
N GLY A 121 3.07 -14.37 32.46
CA GLY A 121 4.16 -14.12 31.54
C GLY A 121 3.64 -13.58 30.21
N GLU A 122 4.29 -12.54 29.69
CA GLU A 122 4.04 -12.03 28.35
C GLU A 122 5.32 -12.10 27.54
N PRO A 123 5.51 -13.15 26.70
CA PRO A 123 6.65 -13.19 25.79
C PRO A 123 6.55 -12.03 24.80
N VAL A 124 7.54 -11.14 24.79
CA VAL A 124 7.62 -9.97 23.88
C VAL A 124 8.74 -10.12 22.83
N VAL A 125 9.53 -11.18 22.93
CA VAL A 125 10.61 -11.50 21.99
C VAL A 125 10.26 -12.79 21.26
N ASP A 126 10.20 -12.75 19.93
CA ASP A 126 10.05 -13.95 19.10
C ASP A 126 11.44 -14.57 18.89
N LEU A 127 11.60 -15.84 19.28
CA LEU A 127 12.84 -16.59 19.19
C LEU A 127 12.88 -17.52 17.95
N GLN A 128 11.80 -17.57 17.17
CA GLN A 128 11.63 -18.53 16.10
C GLN A 128 11.73 -17.90 14.71
N THR A 129 11.56 -16.61 14.58
CA THR A 129 11.59 -15.93 13.29
C THR A 129 12.71 -14.90 13.19
N ALA A 130 13.25 -14.74 11.98
CA ALA A 130 14.19 -13.68 11.65
C ALA A 130 13.49 -12.45 11.03
N GLN A 131 12.17 -12.52 10.78
CA GLN A 131 11.41 -11.42 10.18
C GLN A 131 11.27 -10.23 11.13
N THR A 132 11.11 -9.04 10.56
CA THR A 132 10.70 -7.82 11.26
C THR A 132 9.22 -7.56 10.98
N SER A 133 8.42 -7.57 12.02
CA SER A 133 6.99 -7.30 11.91
C SER A 133 6.47 -6.50 13.10
N THR A 134 5.45 -5.68 12.85
CA THR A 134 4.69 -4.96 13.87
C THR A 134 3.23 -5.35 13.74
N THR A 135 2.58 -5.62 14.86
CA THR A 135 1.15 -5.87 14.90
C THR A 135 0.45 -4.76 15.66
N PHE A 136 -0.50 -4.12 14.99
CA PHE A 136 -1.46 -3.22 15.60
C PHE A 136 -2.66 -4.06 16.00
N ASP A 137 -2.71 -4.45 17.25
CA ASP A 137 -3.83 -5.18 17.83
C ASP A 137 -5.04 -4.25 18.04
N GLN A 138 -6.15 -4.81 18.46
CA GLN A 138 -7.40 -4.07 18.67
C GLN A 138 -7.21 -2.89 19.64
N THR A 139 -6.34 -3.00 20.65
CA THR A 139 -6.09 -1.95 21.63
C THR A 139 -5.36 -0.78 20.97
N LEU A 140 -4.26 -1.05 20.25
CA LEU A 140 -3.54 -0.02 19.50
C LEU A 140 -4.43 0.64 18.44
N LEU A 141 -5.18 -0.16 17.67
CA LEU A 141 -6.11 0.36 16.65
C LEU A 141 -7.18 1.29 17.22
N GLN A 142 -7.66 1.04 18.43
CA GLN A 142 -8.73 1.83 19.06
C GLN A 142 -8.24 3.00 19.89
N ASP A 143 -7.07 2.88 20.53
CA ASP A 143 -6.61 3.85 21.53
C ASP A 143 -5.65 4.90 20.97
N ILE A 144 -4.91 4.61 19.89
CA ILE A 144 -4.04 5.61 19.26
C ILE A 144 -4.86 6.56 18.36
N PRO A 145 -4.67 7.88 18.47
CA PRO A 145 -5.30 8.83 17.57
C PRO A 145 -4.77 8.67 16.14
N SER A 146 -5.64 8.39 15.19
CA SER A 146 -5.34 8.17 13.77
C SER A 146 -6.49 8.62 12.87
N GLY A 147 -6.27 8.62 11.56
CA GLY A 147 -7.32 8.78 10.54
C GLY A 147 -8.34 7.64 10.49
N ARG A 148 -8.09 6.53 11.20
CA ARG A 148 -8.91 5.31 11.22
C ARG A 148 -8.99 4.65 9.85
N ASP A 149 -7.86 4.62 9.16
CA ASP A 149 -7.62 3.95 7.89
C ASP A 149 -6.31 3.15 7.94
N PRO A 150 -6.08 2.22 6.99
CA PRO A 150 -4.87 1.39 7.00
C PRO A 150 -3.58 2.19 6.86
N TRP A 151 -3.56 3.23 6.03
CA TRP A 151 -2.34 4.00 5.72
C TRP A 151 -1.89 4.83 6.91
N SER A 152 -2.79 5.58 7.54
CA SER A 152 -2.49 6.35 8.74
C SER A 152 -2.07 5.46 9.91
N THR A 153 -2.55 4.21 9.96
CA THR A 153 -2.14 3.23 10.97
C THR A 153 -0.72 2.71 10.69
N VAL A 154 -0.43 2.25 9.47
CA VAL A 154 0.90 1.73 9.13
C VAL A 154 1.97 2.83 9.13
N ALA A 155 1.59 4.07 8.80
CA ALA A 155 2.49 5.21 8.92
C ALA A 155 3.03 5.43 10.35
N GLN A 156 2.42 4.84 11.38
CA GLN A 156 2.90 4.89 12.76
C GLN A 156 4.00 3.85 13.06
N MET A 157 4.15 2.83 12.22
CA MET A 157 5.18 1.82 12.40
C MET A 157 6.60 2.43 12.33
N PRO A 158 7.55 2.03 13.20
CA PRO A 158 8.96 2.39 13.06
C PRO A 158 9.50 2.11 11.66
N GLY A 159 10.42 2.93 11.17
CA GLY A 159 11.05 2.77 9.86
C GLY A 159 10.20 3.11 8.64
N VAL A 160 8.88 3.18 8.76
CA VAL A 160 8.00 3.52 7.63
C VAL A 160 8.02 5.02 7.36
N THR A 161 8.14 5.40 6.09
CA THR A 161 7.88 6.75 5.59
C THR A 161 6.64 6.75 4.71
N SER A 162 5.90 7.85 4.66
CA SER A 162 4.64 7.99 3.92
C SER A 162 4.67 9.20 3.01
N SER A 163 4.05 9.10 1.85
CA SER A 163 3.90 10.24 0.92
C SER A 163 2.94 11.31 1.42
N THR A 164 2.10 10.98 2.40
CA THR A 164 1.13 11.91 3.01
C THR A 164 1.27 11.91 4.53
N PHE A 165 0.91 13.04 5.15
CA PHE A 165 0.88 13.21 6.61
C PHE A 165 -0.56 13.46 7.02
N ASP A 166 -1.20 12.47 7.61
CA ASP A 166 -2.63 12.52 7.96
C ASP A 166 -2.88 13.34 9.22
N VAL A 167 -3.82 14.28 9.15
CA VAL A 167 -4.35 15.02 10.29
C VAL A 167 -5.84 14.72 10.42
N ALA A 168 -6.24 13.98 11.42
CA ALA A 168 -7.63 13.66 11.73
C ALA A 168 -8.43 12.95 10.61
N GLY A 169 -7.77 12.34 9.62
CA GLY A 169 -8.41 11.65 8.49
C GLY A 169 -8.53 12.50 7.23
N ASP A 170 -7.83 13.63 7.13
CA ASP A 170 -7.85 14.50 5.95
C ASP A 170 -7.38 13.80 4.67
N ASN A 171 -6.60 12.74 4.79
CA ASN A 171 -6.11 11.93 3.69
C ASN A 171 -6.74 10.52 3.62
N SER A 172 -7.74 10.20 4.46
CA SER A 172 -8.35 8.86 4.53
C SER A 172 -9.12 8.43 3.27
N TYR A 173 -9.36 9.33 2.34
CA TYR A 173 -9.98 9.07 1.04
C TYR A 173 -8.97 8.83 -0.09
N GLN A 174 -7.68 8.86 0.22
CA GLN A 174 -6.59 8.62 -0.74
C GLN A 174 -5.63 7.56 -0.20
N GLN A 175 -5.09 6.77 -1.11
CA GLN A 175 -4.07 5.80 -0.75
C GLN A 175 -2.72 6.48 -0.69
N SER A 176 -1.99 6.28 0.41
CA SER A 176 -0.64 6.79 0.58
C SER A 176 0.38 5.77 0.10
N ALA A 177 1.40 6.23 -0.62
CA ALA A 177 2.59 5.44 -0.84
C ALA A 177 3.36 5.34 0.47
N MET A 178 3.61 4.11 0.92
CA MET A 178 4.41 3.83 2.10
C MET A 178 5.71 3.16 1.69
N GLN A 179 6.78 3.48 2.36
CA GLN A 179 8.09 2.88 2.14
C GLN A 179 8.69 2.46 3.46
N VAL A 180 9.40 1.36 3.45
CA VAL A 180 10.17 0.87 4.58
C VAL A 180 11.51 0.39 4.08
N HIS A 181 12.58 0.81 4.75
CA HIS A 181 13.96 0.36 4.48
C HIS A 181 14.31 0.30 2.98
N GLY A 182 13.99 1.41 2.25
CA GLY A 182 14.30 1.54 0.82
C GLY A 182 13.38 0.78 -0.13
N SER A 183 12.24 0.25 0.33
CA SER A 183 11.20 -0.25 -0.56
C SER A 183 10.54 0.88 -1.35
N THR A 184 9.69 0.54 -2.30
CA THR A 184 8.88 1.50 -3.06
C THR A 184 7.42 1.15 -2.99
N GLN A 185 6.58 1.98 -3.60
CA GLN A 185 5.14 1.74 -3.66
C GLN A 185 4.79 0.42 -4.37
N ALA A 186 5.54 0.01 -5.40
CA ALA A 186 5.34 -1.28 -6.06
C ALA A 186 5.67 -2.50 -5.17
N GLU A 187 6.25 -2.27 -3.99
CA GLU A 187 6.54 -3.27 -2.97
C GLU A 187 5.58 -3.13 -1.78
N GLN A 188 4.28 -2.85 -2.05
CA GLN A 188 3.23 -2.81 -1.04
C GLN A 188 2.16 -3.84 -1.37
N ILE A 189 1.78 -4.65 -0.40
CA ILE A 189 0.65 -5.59 -0.51
C ILE A 189 -0.32 -5.36 0.63
N TYR A 190 -1.60 -5.29 0.26
CA TYR A 190 -2.74 -5.29 1.15
C TYR A 190 -3.41 -6.66 1.08
N SER A 191 -3.21 -7.44 2.12
CA SER A 191 -3.74 -8.79 2.22
C SER A 191 -4.94 -8.81 3.16
N TYR A 192 -6.00 -9.46 2.74
CA TYR A 192 -7.20 -9.69 3.54
C TYR A 192 -7.22 -11.16 3.96
N ASN A 193 -7.17 -11.40 5.27
CA ASN A 193 -7.10 -12.75 5.84
C ASN A 193 -6.05 -13.66 5.17
N GLY A 194 -4.93 -13.06 4.74
CA GLY A 194 -3.83 -13.74 4.06
C GLY A 194 -4.04 -13.97 2.57
N LEU A 195 -5.00 -13.35 1.90
CA LEU A 195 -5.12 -13.31 0.44
C LEU A 195 -4.70 -11.94 -0.08
N ASP A 196 -3.76 -11.90 -1.01
CA ASP A 196 -3.29 -10.68 -1.64
C ASP A 196 -4.27 -10.28 -2.75
N LEU A 197 -5.03 -9.22 -2.51
CA LEU A 197 -6.11 -8.78 -3.40
C LEU A 197 -5.92 -7.32 -3.85
N ASN A 198 -4.66 -6.91 -4.07
CA ASN A 198 -4.33 -5.58 -4.58
C ASN A 198 -5.04 -5.29 -5.91
N TRP A 199 -5.28 -4.01 -6.18
CA TRP A 199 -5.68 -3.54 -7.51
C TRP A 199 -4.62 -3.94 -8.54
N PRO A 200 -5.03 -4.54 -9.67
CA PRO A 200 -4.08 -5.11 -10.64
C PRO A 200 -3.49 -4.08 -11.60
N GLY A 201 -3.96 -2.84 -11.60
CA GLY A 201 -3.48 -1.82 -12.52
C GLY A 201 -2.06 -1.36 -12.25
N ALA A 202 -1.43 -0.78 -13.25
CA ALA A 202 -0.06 -0.30 -13.21
C ALA A 202 0.92 -1.37 -12.67
N ASN A 203 1.72 -1.03 -11.69
CA ASN A 203 2.74 -1.91 -11.11
C ASN A 203 2.27 -2.65 -9.85
N GLY A 204 0.99 -2.63 -9.52
CA GLY A 204 0.47 -3.06 -8.22
C GLY A 204 0.72 -2.00 -7.13
N GLY A 205 0.71 -2.40 -5.87
CA GLY A 205 1.01 -1.48 -4.76
C GLY A 205 -0.14 -0.60 -4.28
N TYR A 206 -1.32 -0.77 -4.86
CA TYR A 206 -2.57 -0.13 -4.44
C TYR A 206 -3.63 -1.18 -4.11
N THR A 207 -4.55 -0.85 -3.21
CA THR A 207 -5.70 -1.73 -2.95
C THR A 207 -6.98 -1.28 -3.66
N GLN A 208 -7.21 0.01 -3.81
CA GLN A 208 -8.49 0.62 -4.25
C GLN A 208 -9.69 0.10 -3.43
N PHE A 209 -9.45 -0.31 -2.20
CA PHE A 209 -10.47 -0.75 -1.25
C PHE A 209 -10.25 -0.03 0.08
N TYR A 210 -11.18 0.83 0.45
CA TYR A 210 -11.13 1.65 1.66
C TYR A 210 -11.87 0.92 2.78
N THR A 211 -11.12 0.40 3.75
CA THR A 211 -11.65 -0.53 4.75
C THR A 211 -12.34 0.15 5.92
N ASN A 212 -13.27 -0.55 6.55
CA ASN A 212 -13.78 -0.19 7.87
C ASN A 212 -12.78 -0.64 8.94
N HIS A 213 -12.11 0.30 9.58
CA HIS A 213 -11.12 0.05 10.63
C HIS A 213 -11.66 -0.82 11.79
N ASP A 214 -12.97 -0.70 12.13
CA ASP A 214 -13.59 -1.46 13.20
C ASP A 214 -13.95 -2.90 12.83
N SER A 215 -13.76 -3.30 11.56
CA SER A 215 -14.03 -4.68 11.09
C SER A 215 -12.85 -5.63 11.34
N PHE A 216 -11.71 -5.14 11.80
CA PHE A 216 -10.50 -5.93 11.94
C PHE A 216 -10.11 -6.13 13.40
N ASP A 217 -9.60 -7.32 13.71
CA ASP A 217 -8.99 -7.64 15.00
C ASP A 217 -7.58 -7.09 15.10
N GLU A 218 -6.83 -7.17 14.00
CA GLU A 218 -5.46 -6.67 13.95
C GLU A 218 -5.00 -6.35 12.52
N PHE A 219 -4.01 -5.47 12.43
CA PHE A 219 -3.18 -5.28 11.25
C PHE A 219 -1.77 -5.77 11.55
N GLN A 220 -1.37 -6.83 10.87
CA GLN A 220 0.01 -7.33 10.91
C GLN A 220 0.77 -6.73 9.74
N VAL A 221 1.86 -6.02 10.02
CA VAL A 221 2.73 -5.43 9.01
C VAL A 221 4.08 -6.12 9.06
N VAL A 222 4.45 -6.78 7.97
CA VAL A 222 5.80 -7.33 7.77
C VAL A 222 6.57 -6.34 6.91
N ALA A 223 7.71 -5.89 7.41
CA ALA A 223 8.51 -4.83 6.78
C ALA A 223 9.78 -5.37 6.10
N ASP A 224 10.43 -6.36 6.69
CA ASP A 224 11.70 -6.91 6.21
C ASP A 224 11.86 -8.37 6.56
N ASN A 225 12.82 -9.01 5.87
CA ASN A 225 13.16 -10.40 6.07
C ASN A 225 11.91 -11.31 5.99
N ALA A 226 11.01 -10.95 5.10
CA ALA A 226 9.73 -11.64 4.93
C ALA A 226 9.93 -13.12 4.59
N PRO A 227 9.13 -14.05 5.15
CA PRO A 227 9.23 -15.48 4.87
C PRO A 227 8.84 -15.80 3.42
N ALA A 228 9.14 -17.02 2.97
CA ALA A 228 8.88 -17.44 1.58
C ALA A 228 7.39 -17.40 1.19
N ALA A 229 6.50 -17.42 2.17
CA ALA A 229 5.07 -17.23 1.98
C ALA A 229 4.71 -15.80 1.53
N VAL A 230 5.51 -14.78 1.86
CA VAL A 230 5.30 -13.39 1.45
C VAL A 230 6.01 -13.14 0.12
N PRO A 231 5.32 -12.66 -0.92
CA PRO A 231 5.90 -12.54 -2.27
C PRO A 231 6.91 -11.40 -2.43
N ILE A 232 6.82 -10.36 -1.61
CA ILE A 232 7.62 -9.13 -1.73
C ILE A 232 8.49 -8.86 -0.49
N GLY A 233 9.44 -7.93 -0.63
CA GLY A 233 10.31 -7.42 0.44
C GLY A 233 9.96 -5.99 0.80
N GLY A 234 8.84 -5.53 0.94
CA GLY A 234 8.45 -4.17 1.34
C GLY A 234 7.37 -4.19 2.40
N VAL A 235 6.37 -3.36 2.24
CA VAL A 235 5.26 -3.28 3.18
C VAL A 235 4.22 -4.34 2.85
N TYR A 236 4.22 -5.46 3.56
CA TYR A 236 3.15 -6.44 3.49
C TYR A 236 2.23 -6.25 4.68
N MET A 237 1.01 -5.78 4.45
CA MET A 237 0.00 -5.59 5.49
C MET A 237 -1.08 -6.64 5.37
N ASN A 238 -1.18 -7.51 6.39
CA ASN A 238 -2.24 -8.49 6.52
C ASN A 238 -3.30 -7.99 7.51
N MET A 239 -4.50 -7.80 7.03
CA MET A 239 -5.66 -7.33 7.79
C MET A 239 -6.55 -8.52 8.16
N VAL A 240 -6.63 -8.82 9.46
CA VAL A 240 -7.40 -9.96 9.98
C VAL A 240 -8.79 -9.50 10.40
N THR A 241 -9.82 -9.96 9.70
CA THR A 241 -11.21 -9.57 9.99
C THR A 241 -11.71 -10.18 11.29
N LYS A 242 -12.52 -9.43 12.04
CA LYS A 242 -13.23 -9.91 13.23
C LYS A 242 -14.14 -11.09 12.91
N SER A 243 -14.32 -11.96 13.89
CA SER A 243 -15.25 -13.08 13.83
C SER A 243 -16.29 -13.02 14.95
N GLY A 244 -17.40 -13.73 14.80
CA GLY A 244 -18.31 -13.96 15.89
C GLY A 244 -17.72 -14.91 16.95
N SER A 245 -18.28 -14.91 18.14
CA SER A 245 -17.90 -15.76 19.27
C SER A 245 -19.13 -16.44 19.87
N ASN A 246 -18.97 -17.24 20.94
CA ASN A 246 -20.09 -17.88 21.65
C ASN A 246 -20.93 -16.91 22.50
N GLU A 247 -20.47 -15.67 22.63
CA GLU A 247 -21.21 -14.58 23.25
C GLU A 247 -21.47 -13.48 22.25
N TRP A 248 -22.62 -12.81 22.36
CA TRP A 248 -22.90 -11.63 21.59
C TRP A 248 -22.02 -10.48 22.09
N HIS A 249 -21.35 -9.81 21.18
CA HIS A 249 -20.54 -8.63 21.41
C HIS A 249 -20.72 -7.65 20.27
N GLY A 250 -20.60 -6.38 20.57
CA GLY A 250 -20.78 -5.37 19.57
C GLY A 250 -20.25 -4.01 20.02
N GLN A 251 -20.13 -3.12 19.05
CA GLN A 251 -19.77 -1.72 19.32
C GLN A 251 -20.45 -0.79 18.33
N GLY A 252 -20.72 0.44 18.78
CA GLY A 252 -21.06 1.57 17.94
C GLY A 252 -20.14 2.74 18.27
N ALA A 253 -19.70 3.49 17.26
CA ALA A 253 -18.84 4.63 17.46
C ALA A 253 -19.27 5.78 16.54
N VAL A 254 -19.13 7.01 17.01
CA VAL A 254 -19.28 8.23 16.21
C VAL A 254 -18.14 9.18 16.55
N TYR A 255 -17.45 9.68 15.54
CA TYR A 255 -16.43 10.72 15.66
C TYR A 255 -16.83 11.91 14.80
N TYR A 256 -16.62 13.12 15.34
CA TYR A 256 -17.08 14.33 14.72
C TYR A 256 -16.12 15.51 14.94
N LEU A 257 -15.90 16.29 13.89
CA LEU A 257 -15.22 17.58 13.95
C LEU A 257 -15.84 18.58 12.96
N THR A 258 -15.61 19.86 13.18
CA THR A 258 -16.07 20.95 12.32
C THR A 258 -14.97 21.97 12.12
N ALA A 259 -15.16 22.90 11.18
CA ALA A 259 -14.29 24.08 11.00
C ALA A 259 -14.05 24.84 12.32
N GLY A 260 -15.05 24.91 13.22
CA GLY A 260 -14.92 25.57 14.52
C GLY A 260 -14.00 24.86 15.53
N THR A 261 -13.63 23.61 15.27
CA THR A 261 -12.68 22.85 16.11
C THR A 261 -11.27 22.81 15.52
N GLN A 262 -11.03 23.56 14.43
CA GLN A 262 -9.77 23.70 13.73
C GLN A 262 -9.13 25.06 14.03
N ALA A 263 -7.81 25.10 14.18
CA ALA A 263 -7.08 26.37 14.23
C ALA A 263 -7.05 27.05 12.85
N GLY A 264 -6.81 28.36 12.83
CA GLY A 264 -6.71 29.10 11.58
C GLY A 264 -5.59 28.59 10.67
N VAL A 265 -5.87 28.48 9.37
CA VAL A 265 -4.88 28.12 8.35
C VAL A 265 -3.88 29.27 8.21
N LYS A 266 -2.59 28.95 8.27
CA LYS A 266 -1.49 29.87 7.97
C LYS A 266 -1.04 29.61 6.54
N PHE A 267 -1.34 30.51 5.65
CA PHE A 267 -0.87 30.36 4.28
C PHE A 267 0.63 30.60 4.19
N PRO A 268 1.39 29.72 3.51
CA PRO A 268 2.78 29.98 3.21
C PRO A 268 2.91 31.23 2.33
N THR A 269 4.09 31.85 2.33
CA THR A 269 4.37 33.01 1.49
C THR A 269 5.26 32.62 0.32
N TYR A 270 4.96 33.18 -0.86
CA TYR A 270 5.76 33.06 -2.05
C TYR A 270 5.86 34.43 -2.74
N ASN A 271 7.08 34.84 -3.11
CA ASN A 271 7.33 36.15 -3.71
C ASN A 271 6.72 37.33 -2.92
N GLY A 272 6.68 37.24 -1.58
CA GLY A 272 6.18 38.30 -0.70
C GLY A 272 4.64 38.32 -0.52
N GLY A 273 3.90 37.42 -1.17
CA GLY A 273 2.46 37.29 -1.02
C GLY A 273 2.02 35.96 -0.38
N PRO A 274 0.86 35.91 0.26
CA PRO A 274 0.31 34.67 0.77
C PRO A 274 -0.13 33.75 -0.38
N VAL A 275 0.09 32.46 -0.21
CA VAL A 275 -0.32 31.42 -1.14
C VAL A 275 -1.46 30.63 -0.53
N THR A 276 -2.62 30.63 -1.16
CA THR A 276 -3.77 29.83 -0.75
C THR A 276 -3.51 28.35 -1.12
N SER A 277 -2.99 27.58 -0.18
CA SER A 277 -2.78 26.13 -0.33
C SER A 277 -3.40 25.41 0.87
N GLY A 278 -3.68 24.12 0.68
CA GLY A 278 -4.29 23.28 1.70
C GLY A 278 -5.77 23.02 1.45
N SER A 279 -6.32 22.13 2.26
CA SER A 279 -7.73 21.71 2.21
C SER A 279 -8.30 21.68 3.63
N PRO A 280 -8.62 22.86 4.20
CA PRO A 280 -9.13 22.94 5.56
C PRO A 280 -10.47 22.19 5.71
N PHE A 281 -10.70 21.65 6.89
CA PHE A 281 -11.96 20.97 7.18
C PHE A 281 -13.13 21.95 7.21
N ASP A 282 -14.23 21.62 6.54
CA ASP A 282 -15.56 22.12 6.83
C ASP A 282 -16.20 21.27 7.94
N GLN A 283 -16.27 19.95 7.69
CA GLN A 283 -16.85 18.99 8.63
C GLN A 283 -16.35 17.58 8.35
N THR A 284 -16.24 16.75 9.40
CA THR A 284 -16.07 15.31 9.26
C THR A 284 -16.96 14.56 10.21
N MET A 285 -17.57 13.48 9.74
CA MET A 285 -18.32 12.53 10.54
C MET A 285 -17.89 11.10 10.19
N ASP A 286 -17.49 10.32 11.18
CA ASP A 286 -17.18 8.89 11.06
C ASP A 286 -18.09 8.11 12.02
N ALA A 287 -19.06 7.40 11.49
CA ALA A 287 -20.00 6.60 12.25
C ALA A 287 -19.90 5.13 11.87
N SER A 288 -19.74 4.26 12.86
CA SER A 288 -19.61 2.81 12.66
C SER A 288 -20.44 2.04 13.68
N ALA A 289 -20.86 0.84 13.27
CA ALA A 289 -21.50 -0.15 14.15
C ALA A 289 -21.05 -1.55 13.75
N SER A 290 -20.85 -2.43 14.74
CA SER A 290 -20.55 -3.84 14.51
C SER A 290 -21.20 -4.73 15.54
N LEU A 291 -21.53 -5.96 15.12
CA LEU A 291 -22.16 -6.97 15.94
C LEU A 291 -21.66 -8.36 15.55
N GLY A 292 -21.25 -9.14 16.53
CA GLY A 292 -20.84 -10.53 16.36
C GLY A 292 -21.44 -11.44 17.43
N GLY A 293 -21.68 -12.71 17.05
CA GLY A 293 -22.22 -13.68 18.00
C GLY A 293 -22.54 -15.03 17.37
N PRO A 294 -23.11 -15.97 18.16
CA PRO A 294 -23.43 -17.31 17.70
C PRO A 294 -24.81 -17.37 17.05
N ILE A 295 -24.92 -17.93 15.85
CA ILE A 295 -26.17 -18.50 15.34
C ILE A 295 -26.42 -19.84 16.06
N MET A 296 -25.35 -20.63 16.22
CA MET A 296 -25.34 -21.86 16.98
C MET A 296 -24.04 -21.93 17.77
N LYS A 297 -24.12 -21.95 19.10
CA LYS A 297 -22.93 -22.03 19.97
C LYS A 297 -22.07 -23.21 19.58
N ASP A 298 -20.73 -22.98 19.65
CA ASP A 298 -19.68 -23.96 19.34
C ASP A 298 -19.68 -24.48 17.90
N ARG A 299 -20.50 -23.87 17.00
CA ARG A 299 -20.65 -24.41 15.65
C ARG A 299 -20.80 -23.38 14.54
N TRP A 300 -21.58 -22.32 14.76
CA TRP A 300 -21.84 -21.34 13.71
C TRP A 300 -21.92 -19.92 14.27
N TRP A 301 -21.04 -19.06 13.80
CA TRP A 301 -20.92 -17.68 14.23
C TRP A 301 -21.05 -16.74 13.05
N ILE A 302 -21.50 -15.54 13.34
CA ILE A 302 -21.59 -14.43 12.39
C ILE A 302 -20.96 -13.18 13.00
N PHE A 303 -20.45 -12.33 12.13
CA PHE A 303 -20.02 -10.96 12.42
C PHE A 303 -20.46 -10.05 11.28
N GLY A 304 -20.97 -8.87 11.61
CA GLY A 304 -21.32 -7.84 10.64
C GLY A 304 -20.89 -6.46 11.11
N SER A 305 -20.51 -5.61 10.18
CA SER A 305 -20.20 -4.22 10.47
C SER A 305 -20.67 -3.30 9.36
N TYR A 306 -20.90 -2.04 9.74
CA TYR A 306 -21.24 -0.94 8.85
C TYR A 306 -20.48 0.30 9.28
N ARG A 307 -19.96 1.08 8.31
CA ARG A 307 -19.34 2.39 8.53
C ARG A 307 -19.80 3.37 7.49
N ARG A 308 -20.09 4.59 7.93
CA ARG A 308 -20.23 5.77 7.09
C ARG A 308 -19.21 6.80 7.51
N TYR A 309 -18.33 7.19 6.58
CA TYR A 309 -17.36 8.24 6.75
C TYR A 309 -17.63 9.36 5.77
N ASP A 310 -17.92 10.56 6.28
CA ASP A 310 -18.16 11.75 5.50
C ASP A 310 -17.07 12.79 5.83
N LEU A 311 -16.29 13.16 4.80
CA LEU A 311 -15.26 14.19 4.89
C LEU A 311 -15.65 15.35 3.97
N ARG A 312 -15.71 16.54 4.52
CA ARG A 312 -15.97 17.78 3.80
C ARG A 312 -14.79 18.72 4.01
N GLN A 313 -14.14 19.14 2.91
CA GLN A 313 -12.99 20.03 2.91
C GLN A 313 -13.18 21.11 1.87
N GLU A 314 -12.77 22.34 2.18
CA GLU A 314 -12.68 23.39 1.16
C GLU A 314 -11.50 23.08 0.24
N ILE A 315 -11.73 23.10 -1.06
CA ILE A 315 -10.65 23.02 -2.06
C ILE A 315 -10.41 24.43 -2.59
N LEU A 316 -9.36 25.06 -2.11
CA LEU A 316 -9.06 26.47 -2.40
C LEU A 316 -8.79 26.77 -3.88
N SER A 317 -8.50 25.73 -4.68
CA SER A 317 -8.20 25.84 -6.11
C SER A 317 -9.32 25.38 -7.04
N VAL A 318 -10.48 24.98 -6.50
CA VAL A 318 -11.70 24.70 -7.28
C VAL A 318 -12.77 25.70 -6.87
N THR A 319 -13.33 26.39 -7.85
CA THR A 319 -14.29 27.47 -7.57
C THR A 319 -15.65 27.20 -8.21
N ASP A 320 -16.69 27.73 -7.56
CA ASP A 320 -18.02 27.85 -8.15
C ASP A 320 -18.04 28.96 -9.23
N GLN A 321 -19.17 29.14 -9.88
CA GLN A 321 -19.37 30.18 -10.92
C GLN A 321 -19.23 31.64 -10.36
N ALA A 322 -19.32 31.83 -9.04
CA ALA A 322 -19.11 33.10 -8.38
C ALA A 322 -17.65 33.31 -7.93
N GLY A 323 -16.78 32.34 -8.14
CA GLY A 323 -15.37 32.37 -7.76
C GLY A 323 -15.10 32.00 -6.30
N ASN A 324 -16.07 31.43 -5.58
CA ASN A 324 -15.85 30.95 -4.21
C ASN A 324 -15.29 29.54 -4.21
N PRO A 325 -14.34 29.16 -3.30
CA PRO A 325 -13.89 27.78 -3.14
C PRO A 325 -15.06 26.82 -2.93
N VAL A 326 -15.02 25.66 -3.58
CA VAL A 326 -16.03 24.61 -3.37
C VAL A 326 -15.66 23.74 -2.18
N VAL A 327 -16.68 23.17 -1.54
CA VAL A 327 -16.50 22.14 -0.51
C VAL A 327 -16.52 20.77 -1.20
N ASP A 328 -15.37 20.12 -1.29
CA ASP A 328 -15.29 18.72 -1.75
C ASP A 328 -15.92 17.80 -0.70
N VAL A 329 -16.88 17.03 -1.11
CA VAL A 329 -17.63 16.12 -0.24
C VAL A 329 -17.22 14.69 -0.60
N ASN A 330 -16.52 14.05 0.32
CA ASN A 330 -16.12 12.66 0.20
C ASN A 330 -16.98 11.78 1.10
N HIS A 331 -17.62 10.79 0.53
CA HIS A 331 -18.41 9.80 1.24
C HIS A 331 -17.80 8.41 1.08
N GLN A 332 -17.54 7.74 2.20
CA GLN A 332 -17.18 6.33 2.20
C GLN A 332 -18.23 5.53 2.94
N THR A 333 -18.71 4.47 2.34
CA THR A 333 -19.62 3.51 2.95
C THR A 333 -19.01 2.12 2.91
N ASN A 334 -18.95 1.46 4.06
CA ASN A 334 -18.44 0.09 4.18
C ASN A 334 -19.53 -0.80 4.79
N THR A 335 -19.62 -2.02 4.29
CA THR A 335 -20.45 -3.08 4.88
C THR A 335 -19.68 -4.39 4.81
N ASP A 336 -19.45 -5.02 5.95
CA ASP A 336 -18.69 -6.25 6.04
C ASP A 336 -19.52 -7.32 6.73
N LEU A 337 -19.49 -8.53 6.20
CA LEU A 337 -20.16 -9.70 6.75
C LEU A 337 -19.20 -10.88 6.75
N ARG A 338 -19.13 -11.57 7.88
CA ARG A 338 -18.37 -12.81 8.03
C ARG A 338 -19.24 -13.88 8.67
N SER A 339 -19.11 -15.10 8.17
CA SER A 339 -19.77 -16.29 8.70
C SER A 339 -18.75 -17.41 8.85
N ASP A 340 -18.62 -17.94 10.06
CA ASP A 340 -17.70 -19.03 10.41
C ASP A 340 -18.50 -20.26 10.80
N PHE A 341 -18.26 -21.37 10.13
CA PHE A 341 -18.97 -22.63 10.35
C PHE A 341 -18.01 -23.78 10.64
N GLN A 342 -18.14 -24.36 11.84
CA GLN A 342 -17.41 -25.54 12.28
C GLN A 342 -18.19 -26.80 11.91
N VAL A 343 -17.76 -27.49 10.86
CA VAL A 343 -18.43 -28.75 10.41
C VAL A 343 -18.20 -29.85 11.42
N ASN A 344 -16.98 -29.98 11.92
CA ASN A 344 -16.55 -30.91 12.95
C ASN A 344 -15.30 -30.33 13.65
N PRO A 345 -14.81 -30.95 14.76
CA PRO A 345 -13.65 -30.39 15.49
C PRO A 345 -12.36 -30.17 14.66
N LYS A 346 -12.28 -30.77 13.47
CA LYS A 346 -11.12 -30.66 12.60
C LYS A 346 -11.30 -29.72 11.43
N ASN A 347 -12.53 -29.37 11.03
CA ASN A 347 -12.80 -28.64 9.81
C ASN A 347 -13.65 -27.41 10.06
N LYS A 348 -13.12 -26.24 9.66
CA LYS A 348 -13.81 -24.96 9.71
C LYS A 348 -13.88 -24.34 8.31
N PHE A 349 -15.03 -23.76 8.00
CA PHE A 349 -15.22 -22.90 6.83
C PHE A 349 -15.54 -21.49 7.28
N SER A 350 -14.99 -20.50 6.55
CA SER A 350 -15.32 -19.09 6.72
C SER A 350 -15.72 -18.51 5.38
N PHE A 351 -16.75 -17.71 5.39
CA PHE A 351 -17.17 -16.90 4.25
C PHE A 351 -17.14 -15.43 4.66
N ILE A 352 -16.57 -14.59 3.81
CA ILE A 352 -16.42 -13.16 4.07
C ILE A 352 -16.87 -12.41 2.82
N TRP A 353 -17.68 -11.39 3.04
CA TRP A 353 -18.08 -10.41 2.04
C TRP A 353 -17.82 -9.03 2.59
N MET A 354 -17.08 -8.22 1.84
CA MET A 354 -16.82 -6.82 2.16
C MET A 354 -17.22 -5.96 0.98
N TYR A 355 -17.91 -4.87 1.25
CA TYR A 355 -18.31 -3.86 0.30
C TYR A 355 -17.80 -2.50 0.73
N ASN A 356 -17.26 -1.76 -0.22
CA ASN A 356 -16.87 -0.38 -0.07
C ASN A 356 -17.44 0.44 -1.23
N GLU A 357 -17.92 1.63 -0.94
CA GLU A 357 -18.24 2.64 -1.93
C GLU A 357 -17.64 3.96 -1.49
N GLN A 358 -16.81 4.55 -2.36
CA GLN A 358 -16.27 5.88 -2.16
C GLN A 358 -16.83 6.82 -3.22
N ASN A 359 -17.39 7.94 -2.77
CA ASN A 359 -17.90 9.00 -3.63
C ASN A 359 -17.16 10.29 -3.33
N ARG A 360 -16.57 10.93 -4.35
CA ARG A 360 -15.91 12.21 -4.27
C ARG A 360 -16.50 13.15 -5.30
N PHE A 361 -16.99 14.32 -4.87
CA PHE A 361 -17.81 15.16 -5.72
C PHE A 361 -17.02 16.16 -6.57
N PHE A 362 -15.90 16.66 -6.10
CA PHE A 362 -15.12 17.68 -6.85
C PHE A 362 -13.64 17.26 -6.95
N ARG A 363 -13.39 16.13 -7.64
CA ARG A 363 -12.03 15.71 -7.91
C ARG A 363 -11.47 16.51 -9.08
N ARG A 364 -10.44 17.33 -8.82
CA ARG A 364 -9.80 18.12 -9.88
C ARG A 364 -8.66 17.37 -10.56
N ASP A 365 -8.36 17.76 -11.79
CA ASP A 365 -7.03 17.61 -12.37
C ASP A 365 -6.04 18.54 -11.66
N THR A 366 -4.78 18.17 -11.59
CA THR A 366 -3.70 18.96 -11.01
C THR A 366 -2.93 19.77 -12.05
N ALA A 367 -3.29 19.65 -13.33
CA ALA A 367 -2.61 20.32 -14.44
C ALA A 367 -2.83 21.86 -14.43
N TYR A 368 -3.99 22.30 -13.93
CA TYR A 368 -4.37 23.73 -13.88
C TYR A 368 -4.49 24.23 -12.46
N ALA A 369 -4.12 25.50 -12.23
CA ALA A 369 -4.15 26.14 -10.92
C ALA A 369 -5.59 26.35 -10.43
N PHE A 370 -6.52 26.68 -11.32
CA PHE A 370 -7.93 26.93 -11.01
C PHE A 370 -8.83 26.14 -11.96
N VAL A 371 -9.75 25.38 -11.36
CA VAL A 371 -10.71 24.52 -12.06
C VAL A 371 -12.11 24.91 -11.61
N THR A 372 -13.06 25.11 -12.53
CA THR A 372 -14.45 25.31 -12.13
C THR A 372 -15.07 24.01 -11.65
N ALA A 373 -16.10 24.10 -10.81
CA ALA A 373 -16.79 22.93 -10.25
C ALA A 373 -17.26 21.97 -11.36
N ASP A 374 -17.82 22.47 -12.45
CA ASP A 374 -18.31 21.66 -13.57
C ASP A 374 -17.18 20.98 -14.37
N ALA A 375 -15.96 21.56 -14.38
CA ALA A 375 -14.77 20.97 -15.00
C ALA A 375 -14.04 19.97 -14.12
N SER A 376 -14.48 19.77 -12.89
CA SER A 376 -13.98 18.72 -12.01
C SER A 376 -14.69 17.38 -12.27
N TRP A 377 -14.07 16.27 -11.85
CA TRP A 377 -14.69 14.95 -11.96
C TRP A 377 -15.58 14.60 -10.76
N LEU A 378 -16.67 13.87 -11.06
CA LEU A 378 -17.44 13.10 -10.07
C LEU A 378 -16.90 11.65 -10.04
N GLN A 379 -16.36 11.22 -8.90
CA GLN A 379 -15.91 9.86 -8.67
C GLN A 379 -16.95 9.08 -7.85
N ILE A 380 -17.41 7.93 -8.35
CA ILE A 380 -18.28 6.98 -7.61
C ILE A 380 -17.66 5.60 -7.72
N GLU A 381 -16.96 5.15 -6.69
CA GLU A 381 -16.09 3.97 -6.71
C GLU A 381 -16.66 2.82 -5.85
N PRO A 382 -17.49 1.94 -6.40
CA PRO A 382 -17.90 0.72 -5.72
C PRO A 382 -16.85 -0.39 -5.89
N ALA A 383 -16.52 -1.04 -4.78
CA ALA A 383 -15.63 -2.19 -4.74
C ALA A 383 -16.21 -3.26 -3.81
N TYR A 384 -15.93 -4.53 -4.08
CA TYR A 384 -16.28 -5.61 -3.17
C TYR A 384 -15.27 -6.74 -3.19
N ILE A 385 -15.11 -7.38 -2.04
CA ILE A 385 -14.28 -8.56 -1.84
C ILE A 385 -15.17 -9.70 -1.38
N LEU A 386 -14.96 -10.87 -1.98
CA LEU A 386 -15.56 -12.14 -1.59
C LEU A 386 -14.45 -13.11 -1.25
N GLU A 387 -14.50 -13.73 -0.07
CA GLU A 387 -13.53 -14.74 0.33
C GLU A 387 -14.21 -15.99 0.87
N GLY A 388 -13.65 -17.13 0.52
CA GLY A 388 -13.95 -18.43 1.10
C GLY A 388 -12.68 -19.04 1.68
N LEU A 389 -12.72 -19.44 2.95
CA LEU A 389 -11.59 -20.05 3.66
C LEU A 389 -12.01 -21.40 4.20
N TRP A 390 -11.15 -22.40 4.03
CA TRP A 390 -11.28 -23.70 4.69
C TRP A 390 -10.00 -24.02 5.44
N THR A 391 -10.15 -24.46 6.68
CA THR A 391 -9.03 -24.89 7.53
C THR A 391 -9.31 -26.28 8.06
N SER A 392 -8.32 -27.17 8.00
CA SER A 392 -8.44 -28.56 8.43
C SER A 392 -7.26 -29.01 9.26
N GLN A 393 -7.48 -29.40 10.50
CA GLN A 393 -6.50 -30.10 11.32
C GLN A 393 -6.55 -31.62 11.00
N VAL A 394 -5.80 -32.05 9.98
CA VAL A 394 -5.81 -33.45 9.54
C VAL A 394 -5.29 -34.38 10.64
N THR A 395 -4.16 -34.02 11.25
CA THR A 395 -3.58 -34.66 12.43
C THR A 395 -3.16 -33.61 13.45
N ASN A 396 -2.66 -34.01 14.61
CA ASN A 396 -2.12 -33.05 15.59
C ASN A 396 -0.91 -32.25 15.06
N ASN A 397 -0.22 -32.80 14.06
CA ASN A 397 1.00 -32.23 13.52
C ASN A 397 0.88 -31.74 12.07
N LEU A 398 -0.25 -31.97 11.40
CA LEU A 398 -0.51 -31.54 10.02
C LEU A 398 -1.80 -30.73 9.97
N LEU A 399 -1.65 -29.51 9.53
CA LEU A 399 -2.76 -28.63 9.26
C LEU A 399 -2.73 -28.22 7.79
N LEU A 400 -3.93 -28.11 7.19
CA LEU A 400 -4.15 -27.69 5.81
C LEU A 400 -5.13 -26.52 5.78
N ASP A 401 -4.94 -25.64 4.81
CA ASP A 401 -5.86 -24.57 4.52
C ASP A 401 -6.04 -24.35 3.02
N PHE A 402 -7.20 -23.86 2.64
CA PHE A 402 -7.52 -23.43 1.29
C PHE A 402 -8.26 -22.11 1.36
N ARG A 403 -7.92 -21.20 0.47
CA ARG A 403 -8.57 -19.89 0.36
C ARG A 403 -8.81 -19.56 -1.09
N VAL A 404 -9.91 -18.88 -1.33
CA VAL A 404 -10.24 -18.31 -2.62
C VAL A 404 -10.83 -16.93 -2.40
N GLY A 405 -10.38 -15.96 -3.19
CA GLY A 405 -10.85 -14.59 -3.11
C GLY A 405 -11.10 -14.00 -4.47
N TYR A 406 -12.10 -13.16 -4.52
CA TYR A 406 -12.45 -12.36 -5.68
C TYR A 406 -12.61 -10.91 -5.24
N ASN A 407 -11.80 -10.01 -5.82
CA ASN A 407 -11.90 -8.57 -5.65
C ASN A 407 -12.38 -7.94 -6.95
N GLN A 408 -13.43 -7.14 -6.90
CA GLN A 408 -13.87 -6.33 -8.03
C GLN A 408 -13.87 -4.86 -7.64
N ILE A 409 -13.26 -4.05 -8.49
CA ILE A 409 -13.11 -2.62 -8.32
C ILE A 409 -13.62 -1.93 -9.57
N ARG A 410 -14.27 -0.79 -9.39
CA ARG A 410 -14.58 0.14 -10.47
C ARG A 410 -14.14 1.52 -10.02
N PHE A 411 -13.28 2.13 -10.81
CA PHE A 411 -12.80 3.50 -10.57
C PHE A 411 -13.27 4.40 -11.70
N PRO A 412 -14.50 4.96 -11.65
CA PRO A 412 -14.99 5.90 -12.64
C PRO A 412 -14.69 7.34 -12.22
N LEU A 413 -14.33 8.15 -13.18
CA LEU A 413 -14.32 9.60 -13.14
C LEU A 413 -15.35 10.07 -14.18
N GLY A 414 -16.49 10.51 -13.70
CA GLY A 414 -17.59 10.98 -14.54
C GLY A 414 -17.67 12.51 -14.58
N TYR A 415 -18.51 13.00 -15.47
CA TYR A 415 -18.84 14.42 -15.51
C TYR A 415 -19.76 14.80 -14.35
N GLN A 416 -19.72 16.07 -13.94
CA GLN A 416 -20.63 16.63 -12.96
C GLN A 416 -22.10 16.60 -13.47
N PRO A 417 -23.11 16.52 -12.56
CA PRO A 417 -24.53 16.39 -12.96
C PRO A 417 -25.06 17.51 -13.84
N GLY A 418 -24.46 18.68 -13.82
CA GLY A 418 -24.81 19.83 -14.68
C GLY A 418 -24.24 19.79 -16.09
N VAL A 419 -23.26 18.91 -16.34
CA VAL A 419 -22.56 18.81 -17.62
C VAL A 419 -23.37 17.96 -18.60
N THR A 420 -23.61 18.50 -19.79
CA THR A 420 -24.29 17.80 -20.89
C THR A 420 -23.28 17.24 -21.89
N SER A 421 -23.71 16.36 -22.80
CA SER A 421 -22.85 15.82 -23.87
C SER A 421 -22.35 16.89 -24.86
N THR A 422 -22.90 18.11 -24.82
CA THR A 422 -22.47 19.25 -25.64
C THR A 422 -21.57 20.23 -24.90
N THR A 423 -21.39 20.07 -23.59
CA THR A 423 -20.49 20.92 -22.79
C THR A 423 -19.04 20.49 -23.08
N LEU A 424 -18.25 21.38 -23.65
CA LEU A 424 -16.84 21.13 -23.93
C LEU A 424 -15.99 21.40 -22.69
N ASN A 425 -14.84 20.74 -22.61
CA ASN A 425 -13.74 21.15 -21.75
C ASN A 425 -13.00 22.32 -22.41
N VAL A 426 -12.73 23.37 -21.64
CA VAL A 426 -12.00 24.57 -22.09
C VAL A 426 -10.83 24.82 -21.15
N GLN A 427 -9.62 24.79 -21.68
CA GLN A 427 -8.36 24.93 -20.96
C GLN A 427 -7.62 26.20 -21.43
N ASP A 428 -7.38 27.16 -20.54
CA ASP A 428 -6.54 28.32 -20.86
C ASP A 428 -5.14 28.09 -20.30
N VAL A 429 -4.20 27.80 -21.21
CA VAL A 429 -2.82 27.42 -20.84
C VAL A 429 -2.02 28.59 -20.25
N ALA A 430 -2.25 29.83 -20.71
CA ALA A 430 -1.56 31.00 -20.17
C ALA A 430 -2.10 31.44 -18.82
N ASN A 431 -3.42 31.33 -18.60
CA ASN A 431 -4.09 31.70 -17.36
C ASN A 431 -4.11 30.56 -16.34
N SER A 432 -3.71 29.36 -16.74
CA SER A 432 -3.78 28.13 -15.91
C SER A 432 -5.20 27.88 -15.34
N THR A 433 -6.22 27.99 -16.20
CA THR A 433 -7.63 27.76 -15.82
C THR A 433 -8.28 26.69 -16.66
N GLU A 434 -9.22 25.95 -16.06
CA GLU A 434 -10.02 24.91 -16.69
C GLU A 434 -11.50 25.12 -16.38
N THR A 435 -12.34 25.12 -17.41
CA THR A 435 -13.78 25.43 -17.32
C THR A 435 -14.62 24.51 -18.21
N GLY A 436 -15.94 24.56 -18.08
CA GLY A 436 -16.87 23.72 -18.83
C GLY A 436 -16.98 22.31 -18.26
N ALA A 437 -16.67 21.28 -19.04
CA ALA A 437 -16.66 19.90 -18.58
C ALA A 437 -15.27 19.46 -18.12
N ALA A 438 -15.14 18.37 -17.37
CA ALA A 438 -13.85 17.69 -17.19
C ALA A 438 -13.30 17.20 -18.55
N PRO A 439 -11.97 17.02 -18.71
CA PRO A 439 -11.39 16.74 -20.04
C PRO A 439 -11.85 15.41 -20.63
N TYR A 440 -12.20 14.46 -19.81
CA TYR A 440 -12.76 13.17 -20.24
C TYR A 440 -13.58 12.53 -19.11
N ALA A 441 -14.51 11.66 -19.47
CA ALA A 441 -15.03 10.66 -18.56
C ALA A 441 -14.18 9.39 -18.67
N PHE A 442 -13.89 8.80 -17.55
CA PHE A 442 -12.99 7.66 -17.43
C PHE A 442 -13.61 6.56 -16.57
N ALA A 443 -13.46 5.31 -16.95
CA ALA A 443 -13.80 4.19 -16.10
C ALA A 443 -12.69 3.13 -16.17
N ASN A 444 -12.27 2.68 -15.00
CA ASN A 444 -11.27 1.64 -14.86
C ASN A 444 -11.88 0.41 -14.16
N PRO A 445 -12.56 -0.48 -14.90
CA PRO A 445 -13.03 -1.74 -14.35
C PRO A 445 -11.86 -2.71 -14.16
N ALA A 446 -11.74 -3.24 -12.94
CA ALA A 446 -10.68 -4.19 -12.60
C ALA A 446 -11.23 -5.34 -11.75
N TRP A 447 -10.57 -6.50 -11.82
CA TRP A 447 -10.83 -7.61 -10.92
C TRP A 447 -9.61 -8.49 -10.71
N VAL A 448 -9.57 -9.13 -9.55
CA VAL A 448 -8.59 -10.14 -9.16
C VAL A 448 -9.35 -11.39 -8.74
N LEU A 449 -9.01 -12.54 -9.31
CA LEU A 449 -9.39 -13.85 -8.81
C LEU A 449 -8.13 -14.58 -8.39
N LYS A 450 -8.04 -14.90 -7.10
CA LYS A 450 -6.87 -15.59 -6.54
C LYS A 450 -7.33 -16.76 -5.67
N TRP A 451 -6.60 -17.86 -5.72
CA TRP A 451 -6.73 -18.91 -4.74
C TRP A 451 -5.38 -19.36 -4.25
N THR A 452 -5.39 -19.83 -3.05
CA THR A 452 -4.20 -20.37 -2.40
C THR A 452 -4.58 -21.65 -1.68
N ALA A 453 -3.67 -22.59 -1.66
CA ALA A 453 -3.88 -23.83 -1.00
C ALA A 453 -2.62 -24.24 -0.22
N GLY A 454 -2.73 -24.71 1.03
CA GLY A 454 -1.61 -24.90 1.85
C GLY A 454 -1.63 -25.65 3.17
N GLY A 455 -0.48 -25.74 3.87
CA GLY A 455 -0.38 -26.39 5.15
C GLY A 455 0.91 -26.14 5.93
N SER A 456 0.86 -26.50 7.19
CA SER A 456 2.03 -26.63 8.03
C SER A 456 2.16 -28.06 8.56
N TRP A 457 3.41 -28.51 8.63
CA TRP A 457 3.73 -29.83 9.18
C TRP A 457 4.83 -29.71 10.23
N TYR A 458 4.46 -30.04 11.45
CA TYR A 458 5.39 -30.08 12.58
C TYR A 458 6.01 -31.47 12.71
N LYS A 459 7.33 -31.54 12.80
CA LYS A 459 8.11 -32.77 13.01
C LYS A 459 9.08 -32.59 14.17
N ALA A 460 8.82 -33.28 15.27
CA ALA A 460 9.75 -33.40 16.38
C ALA A 460 10.80 -34.50 16.13
N ASP A 461 11.88 -34.47 16.90
CA ASP A 461 12.88 -35.52 17.01
C ASP A 461 13.62 -35.87 15.69
N TRP A 462 13.81 -34.91 14.78
CA TRP A 462 14.57 -35.07 13.56
C TRP A 462 15.75 -34.09 13.53
N ALA A 463 16.80 -34.41 14.35
CA ALA A 463 17.95 -33.53 14.61
C ALA A 463 17.55 -32.13 15.14
N GLY A 464 16.47 -32.02 15.89
CA GLY A 464 15.78 -30.86 16.38
C GLY A 464 14.29 -30.91 16.11
N THR A 465 13.65 -29.78 16.11
CA THR A 465 12.25 -29.67 15.73
C THR A 465 12.11 -28.84 14.44
N HIS A 466 11.28 -29.32 13.54
CA HIS A 466 11.02 -28.70 12.25
C HIS A 466 9.57 -28.24 12.15
N ASN A 467 9.36 -27.06 11.61
CA ASN A 467 8.04 -26.56 11.24
C ASN A 467 8.04 -26.20 9.76
N PHE A 468 7.71 -27.17 8.93
CA PHE A 468 7.57 -26.97 7.49
C PHE A 468 6.29 -26.21 7.18
N GLN A 469 6.42 -25.21 6.32
CA GLN A 469 5.32 -24.52 5.67
C GLN A 469 5.54 -24.60 4.15
N PHE A 470 4.46 -24.86 3.43
CA PHE A 470 4.54 -25.08 1.99
C PHE A 470 3.28 -24.51 1.29
N GLY A 471 3.40 -23.96 0.06
CA GLY A 471 2.34 -23.23 -0.61
C GLY A 471 2.25 -23.25 -2.12
N LEU A 472 1.03 -23.30 -2.68
CA LEU A 472 0.69 -23.05 -4.08
C LEU A 472 -0.30 -21.91 -4.17
N GLU A 473 -0.01 -20.92 -5.00
CA GLU A 473 -0.88 -19.79 -5.29
C GLU A 473 -1.13 -19.74 -6.79
N TRP A 474 -2.33 -19.33 -7.16
CA TRP A 474 -2.67 -19.02 -8.52
C TRP A 474 -3.58 -17.80 -8.55
N GLY A 475 -3.25 -16.87 -9.44
CA GLY A 475 -4.01 -15.67 -9.66
C GLY A 475 -4.25 -15.37 -11.13
N LYS A 476 -5.35 -14.73 -11.41
CA LYS A 476 -5.66 -14.09 -12.68
C LYS A 476 -6.34 -12.76 -12.44
N SER A 477 -5.83 -11.74 -13.11
CA SER A 477 -6.30 -10.36 -12.92
C SER A 477 -6.55 -9.68 -14.25
N PHE A 478 -7.46 -8.73 -14.20
CA PHE A 478 -7.87 -7.90 -15.33
C PHE A 478 -7.88 -6.43 -14.93
N ASN A 479 -7.40 -5.57 -15.81
CA ASN A 479 -7.52 -4.13 -15.71
C ASN A 479 -7.92 -3.56 -17.06
N GLY A 480 -8.99 -2.77 -17.09
CA GLY A 480 -9.50 -2.12 -18.29
C GLY A 480 -9.52 -0.61 -18.15
N TYR A 481 -9.44 0.07 -19.28
CA TYR A 481 -9.58 1.54 -19.33
C TYR A 481 -10.62 1.89 -20.38
N ASN A 482 -11.63 2.64 -19.99
CA ASN A 482 -12.66 3.15 -20.87
C ASN A 482 -12.62 4.69 -20.80
N TYR A 483 -12.41 5.34 -21.93
CA TYR A 483 -12.41 6.81 -22.04
C TYR A 483 -13.54 7.28 -22.95
N ASN A 484 -14.12 8.41 -22.60
CA ASN A 484 -15.08 9.13 -23.42
C ASN A 484 -14.87 10.64 -23.24
N VAL A 485 -14.85 11.38 -24.34
CA VAL A 485 -14.72 12.85 -24.36
C VAL A 485 -15.97 13.45 -25.00
N ASN A 486 -16.55 14.46 -24.39
CA ASN A 486 -17.70 15.15 -24.94
C ASN A 486 -17.38 15.72 -26.32
N GLN A 487 -18.19 15.38 -27.31
CA GLN A 487 -17.98 15.73 -28.72
C GLN A 487 -16.60 15.30 -29.30
N GLY A 488 -15.82 14.49 -28.57
CA GLY A 488 -14.50 14.01 -28.97
C GLY A 488 -13.40 15.09 -29.00
N ILE A 489 -13.62 16.28 -28.41
CA ILE A 489 -12.64 17.37 -28.41
C ILE A 489 -12.53 18.08 -27.06
N ASP A 490 -11.33 18.63 -26.80
CA ASP A 490 -11.10 19.69 -25.82
C ASP A 490 -10.65 20.98 -26.54
N VAL A 491 -10.95 22.11 -25.95
CA VAL A 491 -10.64 23.45 -26.46
C VAL A 491 -9.49 24.04 -25.65
N LEU A 492 -8.44 24.48 -26.35
CA LEU A 492 -7.32 25.15 -25.72
C LEU A 492 -7.31 26.63 -26.11
N LEU A 493 -7.23 27.49 -25.11
CA LEU A 493 -7.05 28.94 -25.22
C LEU A 493 -5.63 29.32 -24.77
N ASN A 494 -5.17 30.46 -25.23
CA ASN A 494 -3.95 31.11 -24.76
C ASN A 494 -4.23 32.56 -24.38
N GLY A 495 -4.37 32.85 -23.09
CA GLY A 495 -4.73 34.17 -22.59
C GLY A 495 -6.13 34.61 -23.06
N GLY A 496 -7.08 33.68 -23.10
CA GLY A 496 -8.46 33.92 -23.55
C GLY A 496 -8.68 33.89 -25.06
N ASN A 497 -7.61 33.72 -25.87
CA ASN A 497 -7.73 33.65 -27.33
C ASN A 497 -7.72 32.23 -27.83
N ALA A 498 -8.38 31.97 -28.96
CA ALA A 498 -8.36 30.69 -29.66
C ALA A 498 -6.91 30.25 -29.93
N TYR A 499 -6.58 29.00 -29.59
CA TYR A 499 -5.22 28.48 -29.72
C TYR A 499 -5.18 27.12 -30.43
N GLN A 500 -5.76 26.10 -29.80
CA GLN A 500 -5.77 24.75 -30.35
C GLN A 500 -7.07 24.01 -30.03
N VAL A 501 -7.36 22.98 -30.82
CA VAL A 501 -8.33 21.92 -30.51
C VAL A 501 -7.61 20.62 -30.38
N LEU A 502 -7.91 19.88 -29.32
CA LEU A 502 -7.42 18.52 -29.12
C LEU A 502 -8.54 17.53 -29.45
N ALA A 503 -8.40 16.82 -30.56
CA ALA A 503 -9.32 15.78 -31.00
C ALA A 503 -8.90 14.41 -30.48
N TYR A 504 -9.86 13.58 -30.05
CA TYR A 504 -9.62 12.27 -29.44
C TYR A 504 -10.23 11.10 -30.22
N ASN A 505 -9.60 9.93 -30.05
CA ASN A 505 -10.07 8.64 -30.59
C ASN A 505 -11.18 8.00 -29.74
N THR A 506 -11.93 8.77 -28.97
CA THR A 506 -12.96 8.24 -28.06
C THR A 506 -14.29 7.93 -28.76
N PRO A 507 -15.10 6.98 -28.21
CA PRO A 507 -14.84 6.20 -26.98
C PRO A 507 -13.80 5.09 -27.22
N THR A 508 -12.96 4.84 -26.20
CA THR A 508 -11.98 3.76 -26.26
C THR A 508 -12.21 2.72 -25.18
N THR A 509 -11.78 1.47 -25.41
CA THR A 509 -11.83 0.39 -24.42
C THR A 509 -10.57 -0.45 -24.51
N GLN A 510 -9.69 -0.31 -23.52
CA GLN A 510 -8.45 -1.07 -23.40
C GLN A 510 -8.65 -2.23 -22.42
N LYS A 511 -8.05 -3.41 -22.73
CA LYS A 511 -8.12 -4.62 -21.87
C LYS A 511 -6.74 -5.19 -21.65
N ASN A 512 -6.37 -5.36 -20.38
CA ASN A 512 -5.06 -5.86 -19.97
C ASN A 512 -5.24 -6.96 -18.94
N TYR A 513 -4.35 -7.95 -18.97
CA TYR A 513 -4.39 -9.09 -18.07
C TYR A 513 -3.00 -9.41 -17.51
N PHE A 514 -2.97 -9.93 -16.28
CA PHE A 514 -1.82 -10.71 -15.83
C PHE A 514 -2.27 -12.01 -15.16
N ARG A 515 -1.35 -12.96 -15.06
CA ARG A 515 -1.51 -14.23 -14.36
C ARG A 515 -0.24 -14.55 -13.60
N ASP A 516 -0.40 -14.92 -12.34
CA ASP A 516 0.66 -15.39 -11.47
C ASP A 516 0.41 -16.82 -11.01
N THR A 517 1.48 -17.56 -10.83
CA THR A 517 1.47 -18.90 -10.23
C THR A 517 2.72 -19.04 -9.39
N SER A 518 2.56 -19.35 -8.11
CA SER A 518 3.69 -19.40 -7.19
C SER A 518 3.67 -20.68 -6.37
N PHE A 519 4.86 -21.13 -6.02
CA PHE A 519 5.05 -22.22 -5.08
C PHE A 519 6.12 -21.83 -4.06
N PHE A 520 5.91 -22.16 -2.78
CA PHE A 520 6.94 -21.98 -1.77
C PHE A 520 7.06 -23.16 -0.82
N LEU A 521 8.24 -23.29 -0.24
CA LEU A 521 8.54 -24.21 0.84
C LEU A 521 9.47 -23.49 1.83
N GLN A 522 9.18 -23.58 3.10
CA GLN A 522 10.09 -23.11 4.15
C GLN A 522 10.06 -24.02 5.35
N ASP A 523 11.16 -24.01 6.11
CA ASP A 523 11.34 -24.72 7.36
C ASP A 523 11.85 -23.78 8.43
N ALA A 524 11.23 -23.78 9.59
CA ALA A 524 11.80 -23.23 10.81
C ALA A 524 12.39 -24.37 11.64
N TRP A 525 13.68 -24.61 11.43
CA TRP A 525 14.42 -25.69 12.09
C TRP A 525 15.04 -25.20 13.40
N ASN A 526 14.49 -25.63 14.53
CA ASN A 526 14.99 -25.30 15.85
C ASN A 526 15.97 -26.38 16.35
N ILE A 527 17.20 -25.93 16.59
CA ILE A 527 18.32 -26.75 17.02
C ILE A 527 18.65 -26.45 18.47
N LYS A 528 18.59 -27.49 19.32
CA LYS A 528 18.99 -27.40 20.75
C LYS A 528 18.33 -26.22 21.50
N ARG A 529 17.11 -25.82 21.08
CA ARG A 529 16.28 -24.78 21.74
C ARG A 529 16.84 -23.35 21.71
N ARG A 530 18.00 -23.11 21.09
CA ARG A 530 18.68 -21.80 21.08
C ARG A 530 18.90 -21.24 19.69
N LEU A 531 18.92 -22.08 18.69
CA LEU A 531 19.21 -21.70 17.32
C LEU A 531 18.03 -22.13 16.45
N THR A 532 17.43 -21.18 15.78
CA THR A 532 16.42 -21.44 14.73
C THR A 532 17.02 -21.01 13.38
N LEU A 533 17.02 -21.94 12.43
CA LEU A 533 17.33 -21.67 11.05
C LEU A 533 16.01 -21.55 10.27
N ASN A 534 15.78 -20.43 9.65
CA ASN A 534 14.64 -20.20 8.77
C ASN A 534 15.13 -20.36 7.32
N LEU A 535 14.75 -21.46 6.68
CA LEU A 535 15.20 -21.83 5.35
C LEU A 535 14.01 -21.88 4.41
N GLY A 536 13.97 -21.00 3.44
CA GLY A 536 12.83 -20.87 2.53
C GLY A 536 13.25 -20.72 1.08
N VAL A 537 12.39 -21.16 0.19
CA VAL A 537 12.47 -20.94 -1.24
C VAL A 537 11.07 -20.67 -1.78
N ARG A 538 10.97 -19.70 -2.66
CA ARG A 538 9.75 -19.39 -3.42
C ARG A 538 10.07 -19.43 -4.91
N TYR A 539 9.17 -19.98 -5.68
CA TYR A 539 9.16 -19.91 -7.14
C TYR A 539 7.92 -19.13 -7.57
N ASP A 540 8.10 -18.19 -8.49
CA ASP A 540 7.03 -17.39 -9.08
C ASP A 540 7.11 -17.46 -10.61
N ASN A 541 5.99 -17.78 -11.26
CA ASN A 541 5.79 -17.57 -12.68
C ASN A 541 4.82 -16.42 -12.87
N PHE A 542 5.25 -15.38 -13.59
CA PHE A 542 4.45 -14.18 -13.86
C PHE A 542 4.34 -13.95 -15.37
N ARG A 543 3.13 -13.67 -15.84
CA ARG A 543 2.83 -13.41 -17.25
C ARG A 543 1.87 -12.24 -17.39
N THR A 544 2.15 -11.32 -18.31
CA THR A 544 1.24 -10.24 -18.66
C THR A 544 0.98 -10.21 -20.16
N TYR A 545 -0.25 -9.84 -20.57
CA TYR A 545 -0.68 -9.88 -21.94
C TYR A 545 -1.96 -9.05 -22.16
N TYR A 546 -2.24 -8.70 -23.44
CA TYR A 546 -3.54 -8.21 -23.86
C TYR A 546 -4.16 -9.13 -24.94
N PRO A 547 -5.51 -9.23 -24.99
CA PRO A 547 -6.21 -10.07 -25.98
C PRO A 547 -6.29 -9.36 -27.34
N VAL A 548 -6.87 -10.05 -28.34
CA VAL A 548 -7.32 -9.39 -29.57
C VAL A 548 -8.31 -8.28 -29.19
N GLN A 549 -8.07 -7.07 -29.69
CA GLN A 549 -8.94 -5.92 -29.45
C GLN A 549 -8.84 -4.91 -30.60
N SER A 550 -9.84 -4.05 -30.73
CA SER A 550 -9.86 -3.03 -31.76
C SER A 550 -9.87 -1.64 -31.10
N SER A 551 -9.17 -0.68 -31.72
CA SER A 551 -9.49 0.72 -31.48
C SER A 551 -10.92 0.93 -31.99
N ASN A 552 -11.73 1.66 -31.24
CA ASN A 552 -12.97 2.16 -31.80
C ASN A 552 -12.62 3.26 -32.81
N ALA A 553 -13.39 3.38 -33.88
CA ALA A 553 -13.40 4.63 -34.61
C ALA A 553 -13.79 5.73 -33.62
N GLY A 554 -13.10 6.86 -33.67
CA GLY A 554 -13.64 8.04 -33.06
C GLY A 554 -15.03 8.21 -33.63
N GLU A 555 -16.06 8.03 -32.80
CA GLU A 555 -17.46 8.14 -33.33
C GLU A 555 -17.67 9.53 -33.94
N THR A 556 -16.92 10.53 -33.45
CA THR A 556 -16.98 11.91 -33.93
C THR A 556 -16.05 12.13 -35.11
N PHE A 557 -14.84 11.58 -35.14
CA PHE A 557 -13.82 11.84 -36.17
C PHE A 557 -13.26 10.54 -36.76
N PRO A 558 -14.06 9.72 -37.48
CA PRO A 558 -13.64 8.42 -38.01
C PRO A 558 -12.50 8.50 -39.02
N ASP A 559 -12.39 9.62 -39.73
CA ASP A 559 -11.32 9.85 -40.71
C ASP A 559 -9.97 10.16 -40.01
N LEU A 560 -10.00 10.77 -38.84
CA LEU A 560 -8.79 11.03 -38.02
C LEU A 560 -8.31 9.78 -37.25
N PHE A 561 -9.27 8.95 -36.84
CA PHE A 561 -9.04 7.77 -36.00
C PHE A 561 -9.76 6.54 -36.59
N PRO A 562 -9.21 5.91 -37.63
CA PRO A 562 -9.85 4.73 -38.25
C PRO A 562 -9.82 3.52 -37.32
N ILE A 563 -10.83 2.65 -37.45
CA ILE A 563 -10.88 1.38 -36.70
C ILE A 563 -9.69 0.51 -37.11
N THR A 564 -8.90 0.11 -36.12
CA THR A 564 -7.79 -0.81 -36.31
C THR A 564 -7.93 -1.97 -35.36
N THR A 565 -7.88 -3.21 -35.87
CA THR A 565 -7.88 -4.41 -35.04
C THR A 565 -6.47 -4.90 -34.85
N TYR A 566 -6.10 -5.05 -33.56
CA TYR A 566 -4.78 -5.51 -33.13
C TYR A 566 -4.86 -6.96 -32.67
N PRO A 567 -3.88 -7.80 -33.04
CA PRO A 567 -3.80 -9.17 -32.57
C PRO A 567 -3.51 -9.22 -31.08
N ALA A 568 -3.74 -10.38 -30.46
CA ALA A 568 -3.29 -10.61 -29.10
C ALA A 568 -1.76 -10.51 -29.00
N SER A 569 -1.25 -9.93 -27.90
CA SER A 569 0.20 -9.76 -27.71
C SER A 569 0.97 -11.07 -27.51
N GLY A 570 0.26 -12.19 -27.19
CA GLY A 570 0.94 -13.30 -26.54
C GLY A 570 1.41 -12.90 -25.13
N ASN A 571 2.34 -13.64 -24.56
CA ASN A 571 2.99 -13.22 -23.30
C ASN A 571 4.03 -12.14 -23.63
N LEU A 572 3.82 -10.92 -23.14
CA LEU A 572 4.79 -9.83 -23.25
C LEU A 572 6.03 -10.13 -22.39
N VAL A 573 5.80 -10.76 -21.25
CA VAL A 573 6.84 -11.37 -20.42
C VAL A 573 6.34 -12.72 -19.89
N ASP A 574 7.27 -13.64 -19.64
CA ASP A 574 7.04 -14.94 -19.01
C ASP A 574 8.18 -15.19 -18.02
N TRP A 575 8.10 -14.53 -16.87
CA TRP A 575 9.15 -14.59 -15.88
C TRP A 575 9.00 -15.80 -14.98
N ASN A 576 10.10 -16.51 -14.80
CA ASN A 576 10.23 -17.69 -13.96
C ASN A 576 11.34 -17.42 -12.94
N ASN A 577 10.98 -17.17 -11.70
CA ASN A 577 11.87 -16.62 -10.71
C ASN A 577 11.96 -17.51 -9.47
N VAL A 578 13.16 -17.66 -8.93
CA VAL A 578 13.40 -18.37 -7.68
C VAL A 578 13.95 -17.41 -6.64
N SER A 579 13.31 -17.37 -5.48
CA SER A 579 13.59 -16.45 -4.38
C SER A 579 14.03 -17.21 -3.14
N PRO A 580 15.34 -17.30 -2.84
CA PRO A 580 15.81 -17.83 -1.57
C PRO A 580 15.50 -16.89 -0.40
N ARG A 581 15.18 -17.48 0.76
CA ARG A 581 14.94 -16.80 2.03
C ARG A 581 15.74 -17.53 3.11
N LEU A 582 16.72 -16.88 3.70
CA LEU A 582 17.60 -17.46 4.70
C LEU A 582 17.57 -16.60 5.95
N GLY A 583 17.34 -17.22 7.11
CA GLY A 583 17.30 -16.50 8.36
C GLY A 583 17.88 -17.32 9.50
N VAL A 584 18.40 -16.63 10.49
CA VAL A 584 18.93 -17.18 11.74
C VAL A 584 18.35 -16.38 12.90
N ALA A 585 17.85 -17.09 13.91
CA ALA A 585 17.52 -16.53 15.21
C ALA A 585 18.26 -17.32 16.28
N TYR A 586 19.06 -16.64 17.10
CA TYR A 586 19.90 -17.27 18.13
C TYR A 586 19.69 -16.63 19.49
N ASP A 587 19.32 -17.44 20.50
CA ASP A 587 19.27 -17.01 21.89
C ASP A 587 20.64 -17.19 22.56
N PRO A 588 21.44 -16.12 22.70
CA PRO A 588 22.78 -16.21 23.26
C PRO A 588 22.78 -16.55 24.75
N THR A 589 21.72 -16.25 25.45
CA THR A 589 21.59 -16.44 26.89
C THR A 589 20.93 -17.75 27.28
N GLY A 590 20.12 -18.33 26.38
CA GLY A 590 19.29 -19.50 26.66
C GLY A 590 18.15 -19.23 27.64
N SER A 591 17.89 -17.96 27.92
CA SER A 591 16.85 -17.50 28.86
C SER A 591 15.50 -17.25 28.19
N GLY A 592 15.45 -17.25 26.85
CA GLY A 592 14.28 -16.86 26.09
C GLY A 592 14.04 -15.34 26.04
N LYS A 593 14.95 -14.54 26.59
CA LYS A 593 14.80 -13.08 26.72
C LYS A 593 15.65 -12.26 25.76
N SER A 594 16.49 -12.92 24.96
CA SER A 594 17.41 -12.25 24.03
C SER A 594 17.44 -13.01 22.73
N VAL A 595 17.53 -12.29 21.61
CA VAL A 595 17.71 -12.89 20.29
C VAL A 595 18.66 -12.05 19.44
N ILE A 596 19.59 -12.73 18.81
CA ILE A 596 20.36 -12.20 17.67
C ILE A 596 19.71 -12.76 16.42
N ARG A 597 19.40 -11.87 15.47
CA ARG A 597 18.82 -12.24 14.18
C ARG A 597 19.73 -11.81 13.05
N ALA A 598 19.78 -12.62 12.01
CA ALA A 598 20.32 -12.24 10.71
C ALA A 598 19.49 -12.90 9.62
N ALA A 599 19.31 -12.20 8.52
CA ALA A 599 18.57 -12.73 7.39
C ALA A 599 19.10 -12.17 6.07
N PHE A 600 18.92 -12.95 5.03
CA PHE A 600 19.14 -12.60 3.63
C PHE A 600 17.98 -13.11 2.79
N GLY A 601 17.50 -12.28 1.85
CA GLY A 601 16.44 -12.67 0.93
C GLY A 601 16.54 -11.96 -0.42
N ILE A 602 16.06 -12.64 -1.46
CA ILE A 602 15.82 -12.06 -2.78
C ILE A 602 14.31 -11.90 -2.94
N TYR A 603 13.85 -10.69 -3.29
CA TYR A 603 12.45 -10.35 -3.41
C TYR A 603 12.17 -9.72 -4.77
N TYR A 604 11.36 -10.42 -5.58
CA TYR A 604 10.95 -9.88 -6.86
C TYR A 604 9.86 -8.82 -6.67
N ILE A 605 10.06 -7.68 -7.33
CA ILE A 605 9.13 -6.54 -7.25
C ILE A 605 7.79 -6.97 -7.81
N MET A 606 6.70 -6.56 -7.13
CA MET A 606 5.35 -6.86 -7.60
C MET A 606 5.12 -6.21 -8.96
N GLN A 607 4.38 -6.89 -9.82
CA GLN A 607 3.97 -6.39 -11.12
C GLN A 607 2.46 -6.54 -11.26
N GLY A 608 1.86 -5.57 -11.92
CA GLY A 608 0.45 -5.60 -12.32
C GLY A 608 0.28 -5.76 -13.82
N THR A 609 -0.70 -5.09 -14.35
CA THR A 609 -0.98 -5.02 -15.79
C THR A 609 -0.14 -3.95 -16.52
N GLY A 610 0.69 -3.17 -15.80
CA GLY A 610 1.37 -1.98 -16.33
C GLY A 610 2.17 -2.20 -17.62
N LEU A 611 2.91 -3.32 -17.73
CA LEU A 611 3.62 -3.65 -18.98
C LEU A 611 2.64 -3.92 -20.15
N ALA A 612 1.50 -4.56 -19.86
CA ALA A 612 0.48 -4.75 -20.88
C ALA A 612 -0.20 -3.42 -21.25
N GLU A 613 -0.44 -2.56 -20.28
CA GLU A 613 -1.00 -1.21 -20.49
C GLU A 613 -0.08 -0.37 -21.39
N THR A 614 1.22 -0.36 -21.08
CA THR A 614 2.25 0.38 -21.82
C THR A 614 2.38 -0.10 -23.28
N ALA A 615 2.33 -1.42 -23.52
CA ALA A 615 2.49 -1.99 -24.84
C ALA A 615 1.18 -2.06 -25.64
N ASN A 616 0.05 -1.82 -24.99
CA ASN A 616 -1.27 -1.99 -25.62
C ASN A 616 -1.54 -0.86 -26.63
N PRO A 617 -1.71 -1.17 -27.91
CA PRO A 617 -1.95 -0.15 -28.95
C PRO A 617 -3.33 0.48 -28.86
N VAL A 618 -4.25 -0.10 -28.06
CA VAL A 618 -5.59 0.48 -27.82
C VAL A 618 -5.55 1.29 -26.55
N GLY A 619 -5.48 2.61 -26.68
CA GLY A 619 -5.45 3.55 -25.57
C GLY A 619 -6.09 4.87 -25.94
N LEU A 620 -6.10 5.81 -25.00
CA LEU A 620 -6.48 7.19 -25.32
C LEU A 620 -5.40 7.81 -26.20
N PHE A 621 -5.83 8.33 -27.34
CA PHE A 621 -4.98 8.97 -28.32
C PHE A 621 -5.60 10.28 -28.74
N GLY A 622 -4.79 11.34 -28.83
CA GLY A 622 -5.23 12.67 -29.19
C GLY A 622 -4.31 13.36 -30.17
N LYS A 623 -4.89 14.23 -31.00
CA LYS A 623 -4.22 15.05 -31.99
C LYS A 623 -4.54 16.51 -31.78
N TYR A 624 -3.50 17.35 -31.67
CA TYR A 624 -3.64 18.79 -31.53
C TYR A 624 -3.66 19.45 -32.88
N TYR A 625 -4.62 20.35 -33.12
CA TYR A 625 -4.74 21.15 -34.30
C TYR A 625 -4.80 22.63 -33.93
N SER A 626 -4.13 23.49 -34.70
CA SER A 626 -4.29 24.95 -34.54
C SER A 626 -5.74 25.35 -34.82
N TRP A 627 -6.27 26.24 -33.98
CA TRP A 627 -7.62 26.76 -34.10
C TRP A 627 -7.61 28.28 -34.23
N THR A 628 -8.38 28.78 -35.21
CA THR A 628 -8.62 30.19 -35.42
C THR A 628 -10.13 30.42 -35.42
N ASP A 629 -10.65 31.09 -34.39
CA ASP A 629 -12.04 31.47 -34.30
C ASP A 629 -12.33 32.57 -35.33
N THR A 630 -12.97 32.20 -36.43
CA THR A 630 -13.19 33.14 -37.56
C THR A 630 -14.46 33.94 -37.46
N ASN A 631 -15.36 33.54 -36.58
CA ASN A 631 -16.67 34.17 -36.36
C ASN A 631 -16.82 34.83 -34.98
N ASP A 632 -15.77 34.77 -34.14
CA ASP A 632 -15.72 35.32 -32.78
C ASP A 632 -16.82 34.77 -31.83
N ASP A 633 -17.23 33.48 -32.01
CA ASP A 633 -18.25 32.87 -31.16
C ASP A 633 -17.66 32.04 -30.01
N GLY A 634 -16.35 31.83 -29.99
CA GLY A 634 -15.62 31.07 -28.98
C GLY A 634 -15.89 29.56 -29.03
N ILE A 635 -16.47 29.03 -30.11
CA ILE A 635 -16.83 27.64 -30.32
C ILE A 635 -16.08 27.10 -31.53
N PRO A 636 -15.25 26.06 -31.41
CA PRO A 636 -14.49 25.54 -32.54
C PRO A 636 -15.37 24.76 -33.51
N GLN A 637 -15.63 25.31 -34.68
CA GLN A 637 -16.22 24.60 -35.78
C GLN A 637 -15.15 23.81 -36.55
N GLU A 638 -15.50 22.64 -37.09
CA GLU A 638 -14.57 21.80 -37.86
C GLU A 638 -13.84 22.56 -38.99
N SER A 639 -14.52 23.50 -39.66
CA SER A 639 -13.93 24.33 -40.69
C SER A 639 -12.84 25.28 -40.23
N GLU A 640 -12.73 25.52 -38.93
CA GLU A 640 -11.80 26.47 -38.32
C GLU A 640 -10.50 25.82 -37.81
N TRP A 641 -10.54 24.54 -37.48
CA TRP A 641 -9.42 23.78 -36.97
C TRP A 641 -9.11 22.52 -37.81
N LEU A 642 -10.05 22.00 -38.59
CA LEU A 642 -9.86 20.85 -39.47
C LEU A 642 -10.14 21.24 -40.93
N PRO A 643 -9.26 22.06 -41.58
CA PRO A 643 -9.47 22.45 -42.97
C PRO A 643 -9.45 21.25 -43.88
N GLN A 644 -10.29 21.25 -44.92
CA GLN A 644 -10.41 20.18 -45.94
C GLN A 644 -9.04 19.80 -46.49
N GLY A 645 -8.62 18.55 -46.30
CA GLY A 645 -7.31 18.04 -46.73
C GLY A 645 -6.19 18.11 -45.67
N ALA A 646 -6.41 18.70 -44.50
CA ALA A 646 -5.42 18.83 -43.43
C ALA A 646 -5.48 17.69 -42.37
N ALA A 647 -6.28 16.65 -42.60
CA ALA A 647 -6.34 15.46 -41.75
C ALA A 647 -4.98 14.79 -41.48
N THR A 648 -3.90 15.26 -42.11
CA THR A 648 -2.60 14.63 -42.14
C THR A 648 -1.51 15.37 -41.33
N ASN A 649 -1.75 16.60 -40.85
CA ASN A 649 -0.70 17.39 -40.18
C ASN A 649 -1.21 18.00 -38.86
N PRO A 650 -1.37 17.22 -37.79
CA PRO A 650 -1.55 17.79 -36.45
C PRO A 650 -0.29 18.54 -36.02
N VAL A 651 -0.46 19.53 -35.14
CA VAL A 651 0.66 20.27 -34.52
C VAL A 651 1.49 19.32 -33.66
N SER A 652 0.79 18.45 -32.93
CA SER A 652 1.39 17.40 -32.11
C SER A 652 0.36 16.30 -31.85
N GLU A 653 0.85 15.16 -31.36
CA GLU A 653 0.03 14.00 -31.01
C GLU A 653 0.49 13.45 -29.65
N PHE A 654 -0.45 12.82 -28.91
CA PHE A 654 -0.11 12.03 -27.74
C PHE A 654 -0.85 10.69 -27.72
N GLY A 655 -0.35 9.72 -26.97
CA GLY A 655 -0.91 8.37 -26.95
C GLY A 655 -0.52 7.56 -28.20
N GLY A 656 -1.19 6.44 -28.42
CA GLY A 656 -0.86 5.49 -29.48
C GLY A 656 0.48 4.79 -29.22
N SER A 657 0.46 3.52 -28.78
CA SER A 657 1.68 2.86 -28.34
C SER A 657 2.62 2.54 -29.51
N SER A 658 3.70 3.31 -29.65
CA SER A 658 4.92 2.88 -30.32
C SER A 658 5.91 2.18 -29.38
N THR A 659 5.49 1.93 -28.15
CA THR A 659 6.34 1.34 -27.10
C THR A 659 6.30 -0.18 -27.17
N HIS A 660 7.48 -0.77 -27.37
CA HIS A 660 7.65 -2.22 -27.39
C HIS A 660 8.16 -2.72 -26.03
N ILE A 661 7.88 -3.98 -25.72
CA ILE A 661 8.43 -4.66 -24.56
C ILE A 661 9.56 -5.58 -24.99
N ASN A 662 10.74 -5.44 -24.40
CA ASN A 662 11.80 -6.45 -24.55
C ASN A 662 11.37 -7.74 -23.85
N THR A 663 10.89 -8.70 -24.59
CA THR A 663 10.38 -9.98 -24.06
C THR A 663 11.44 -10.81 -23.32
N ASN A 664 12.72 -10.47 -23.50
CA ASN A 664 13.86 -11.14 -22.84
C ASN A 664 14.32 -10.40 -21.56
N MET A 665 13.67 -9.30 -21.17
CA MET A 665 14.07 -8.59 -19.96
C MET A 665 13.83 -9.44 -18.72
N SER A 666 14.68 -9.25 -17.72
CA SER A 666 14.59 -9.89 -16.42
C SER A 666 13.63 -9.15 -15.50
N ARG A 667 12.95 -9.89 -14.62
CA ARG A 667 12.08 -9.28 -13.61
C ARG A 667 12.92 -8.50 -12.60
N PRO A 668 12.55 -7.26 -12.24
CA PRO A 668 13.18 -6.49 -11.17
C PRO A 668 13.08 -7.19 -9.82
N TYR A 669 14.14 -7.06 -9.01
CA TYR A 669 14.17 -7.63 -7.67
C TYR A 669 15.01 -6.79 -6.70
N SER A 670 14.79 -6.97 -5.40
CA SER A 670 15.65 -6.48 -4.34
C SER A 670 16.40 -7.62 -3.65
N GLU A 671 17.63 -7.34 -3.25
CA GLU A 671 18.41 -8.15 -2.31
C GLU A 671 18.41 -7.45 -0.97
N GLU A 672 18.05 -8.18 0.09
CA GLU A 672 17.91 -7.64 1.43
C GLU A 672 18.80 -8.39 2.41
N VAL A 673 19.45 -7.63 3.28
CA VAL A 673 20.18 -8.13 4.44
C VAL A 673 19.70 -7.41 5.68
N GLY A 674 19.30 -8.15 6.69
CA GLY A 674 19.00 -7.61 8.01
C GLY A 674 19.84 -8.30 9.08
N ALA A 675 20.37 -7.54 10.04
CA ALA A 675 21.08 -8.10 11.19
C ALA A 675 20.79 -7.29 12.45
N GLY A 676 20.35 -7.93 13.53
CA GLY A 676 19.96 -7.19 14.73
C GLY A 676 20.04 -7.99 16.02
N TYR A 677 19.88 -7.27 17.11
CA TYR A 677 19.79 -7.79 18.47
C TYR A 677 18.57 -7.21 19.16
N GLN A 678 17.76 -8.06 19.78
CA GLN A 678 16.63 -7.66 20.61
C GLN A 678 16.73 -8.31 21.97
N ARG A 679 16.35 -7.55 23.02
CA ARG A 679 16.38 -8.03 24.40
C ARG A 679 15.15 -7.56 25.18
N GLN A 680 14.52 -8.47 25.86
CA GLN A 680 13.53 -8.17 26.88
C GLN A 680 14.25 -7.65 28.14
N ILE A 681 13.95 -6.41 28.52
CA ILE A 681 14.57 -5.75 29.70
C ILE A 681 13.70 -5.92 30.94
N TRP A 682 12.38 -5.79 30.77
CA TRP A 682 11.37 -6.09 31.77
C TRP A 682 10.46 -7.20 31.24
N ASN A 683 9.53 -7.68 32.04
CA ASN A 683 8.69 -8.81 31.63
C ASN A 683 7.88 -8.52 30.36
N ASP A 684 7.63 -7.28 30.06
CA ASP A 684 6.72 -6.80 29.01
C ASP A 684 7.34 -5.74 28.08
N LEU A 685 8.62 -5.37 28.29
CA LEU A 685 9.35 -4.40 27.46
C LEU A 685 10.54 -5.05 26.78
N SER A 686 10.63 -4.92 25.48
CA SER A 686 11.84 -5.23 24.70
C SER A 686 12.42 -4.00 24.03
N ILE A 687 13.74 -3.99 23.89
CA ILE A 687 14.48 -3.04 23.06
C ILE A 687 15.25 -3.80 22.00
N GLY A 688 15.38 -3.19 20.83
CA GLY A 688 16.08 -3.76 19.68
C GLY A 688 16.94 -2.75 18.95
N VAL A 689 17.95 -3.25 18.26
CA VAL A 689 18.72 -2.53 17.26
C VAL A 689 18.90 -3.45 16.07
N THR A 690 18.58 -2.95 14.86
CA THR A 690 18.69 -3.71 13.63
C THR A 690 19.32 -2.85 12.54
N TYR A 691 20.29 -3.40 11.85
CA TYR A 691 20.85 -2.83 10.62
C TYR A 691 20.16 -3.46 9.42
N TYR A 692 19.80 -2.63 8.44
CA TYR A 692 19.20 -3.04 7.18
C TYR A 692 20.03 -2.54 6.00
N TYR A 693 20.24 -3.41 5.04
CA TYR A 693 20.80 -3.10 3.73
C TYR A 693 19.90 -3.67 2.64
N ARG A 694 19.60 -2.86 1.64
CA ARG A 694 18.86 -3.29 0.45
C ARG A 694 19.52 -2.73 -0.79
N THR A 695 19.57 -3.52 -1.87
CA THR A 695 19.89 -3.08 -3.21
C THR A 695 18.86 -3.59 -4.20
N LYS A 696 18.69 -2.89 -5.32
CA LYS A 696 17.74 -3.25 -6.37
C LYS A 696 18.48 -3.59 -7.64
N LYS A 697 17.96 -4.54 -8.39
CA LYS A 697 18.56 -5.07 -9.60
C LYS A 697 17.53 -5.24 -10.71
N ASN A 698 18.00 -5.21 -11.94
CA ASN A 698 17.20 -5.36 -13.16
C ASN A 698 16.05 -4.36 -13.27
N LEU A 699 16.22 -3.14 -12.73
CA LEU A 699 15.20 -2.11 -12.83
C LEU A 699 14.91 -1.77 -14.29
N ILE A 700 13.64 -1.41 -14.56
CA ILE A 700 13.10 -1.22 -15.91
C ILE A 700 13.04 0.26 -16.24
N GLY A 701 13.37 0.59 -17.47
CA GLY A 701 13.22 1.92 -18.07
C GLY A 701 12.93 1.83 -19.55
N ILE A 702 12.93 2.96 -20.23
CA ILE A 702 12.69 3.07 -21.67
C ILE A 702 13.98 3.44 -22.39
N GLU A 703 14.23 2.80 -23.52
CA GLU A 703 15.25 3.20 -24.49
C GLU A 703 14.59 3.49 -25.83
N ASN A 704 15.05 4.53 -26.54
CA ASN A 704 14.67 4.73 -27.93
C ASN A 704 15.66 3.97 -28.83
N SER A 705 15.24 2.80 -29.31
CA SER A 705 16.08 1.93 -30.14
C SER A 705 16.29 2.44 -31.58
N ALA A 706 15.61 3.52 -31.98
CA ALA A 706 15.78 4.14 -33.29
C ALA A 706 17.02 5.06 -33.38
N VAL A 707 17.57 5.44 -32.21
CA VAL A 707 18.73 6.34 -32.09
C VAL A 707 19.71 5.81 -31.04
N GLN A 708 20.93 6.35 -31.02
CA GLN A 708 21.94 5.98 -30.03
C GLN A 708 22.46 7.23 -29.30
N LYS A 709 23.03 7.07 -28.10
CA LYS A 709 23.67 8.21 -27.39
C LYS A 709 24.74 8.92 -28.22
N SER A 710 25.42 8.20 -29.10
CA SER A 710 26.43 8.76 -30.04
C SER A 710 25.86 9.68 -31.11
N ASP A 711 24.54 9.62 -31.36
CA ASP A 711 23.88 10.50 -32.34
C ASP A 711 23.62 11.90 -31.80
N TYR A 712 23.75 12.07 -30.50
CA TYR A 712 23.62 13.34 -29.81
C TYR A 712 24.97 14.07 -29.78
N VAL A 713 24.95 15.37 -30.03
CA VAL A 713 26.11 16.24 -29.96
C VAL A 713 25.96 17.28 -28.85
N PRO A 714 27.06 17.70 -28.20
CA PRO A 714 26.98 18.68 -27.14
C PRO A 714 26.60 20.06 -27.68
N VAL A 715 25.65 20.71 -27.03
CA VAL A 715 25.23 22.09 -27.26
C VAL A 715 25.62 22.90 -26.04
N THR A 716 26.47 23.91 -26.23
CA THR A 716 26.99 24.77 -25.16
C THR A 716 26.30 26.13 -25.17
N GLY A 717 26.53 26.94 -24.15
CA GLY A 717 25.97 28.29 -24.04
C GLY A 717 24.80 28.39 -23.07
N PHE A 718 24.38 27.26 -22.49
CA PHE A 718 23.40 27.25 -21.42
C PHE A 718 24.05 27.48 -20.04
N THR A 719 23.29 28.03 -19.16
CA THR A 719 23.67 28.24 -17.75
C THR A 719 22.66 27.58 -16.84
N ASN A 720 23.11 26.81 -15.87
CA ASN A 720 22.26 26.28 -14.85
C ASN A 720 21.70 27.42 -14.00
N PRO A 721 20.39 27.65 -13.96
CA PRO A 721 19.81 28.84 -13.33
C PRO A 721 19.89 28.84 -11.80
N ILE A 722 20.14 27.68 -11.20
CA ILE A 722 20.27 27.55 -9.73
C ILE A 722 21.72 27.79 -9.31
N THR A 723 22.69 27.18 -10.01
CA THR A 723 24.12 27.21 -9.63
C THR A 723 24.93 28.27 -10.33
N ASN A 724 24.38 28.89 -11.39
CA ASN A 724 25.06 29.79 -12.32
C ASN A 724 26.27 29.15 -13.00
N ALA A 725 26.40 27.82 -12.99
CA ALA A 725 27.45 27.10 -13.67
C ALA A 725 27.10 26.89 -15.17
N PRO A 726 28.13 26.86 -16.08
CA PRO A 726 27.89 26.44 -17.45
C PRO A 726 27.21 25.05 -17.48
N LEU A 727 26.20 24.92 -18.36
CA LEU A 727 25.46 23.68 -18.59
C LEU A 727 25.66 23.28 -20.06
N THR A 728 26.05 22.04 -20.27
CA THR A 728 26.09 21.43 -21.59
C THR A 728 24.88 20.55 -21.76
N LEU A 729 24.08 20.83 -22.77
CA LEU A 729 22.98 20.01 -23.21
C LEU A 729 23.35 19.18 -24.43
N TYR A 730 22.52 18.26 -24.82
CA TYR A 730 22.76 17.40 -25.97
C TYR A 730 21.56 17.43 -26.91
N SER A 731 21.83 17.43 -28.22
CA SER A 731 20.80 17.42 -29.25
C SER A 731 21.30 16.68 -30.48
N PHE A 732 20.44 16.36 -31.43
CA PHE A 732 20.87 15.84 -32.72
C PHE A 732 21.57 16.89 -33.53
N GLN A 733 22.47 16.48 -34.42
CA GLN A 733 23.10 17.44 -35.35
C GLN A 733 22.04 18.10 -36.27
N PRO A 734 22.01 19.43 -36.41
CA PRO A 734 21.03 20.12 -37.22
C PRO A 734 21.03 19.68 -38.69
N SER A 735 22.19 19.22 -39.18
CA SER A 735 22.33 18.70 -40.54
C SER A 735 21.76 17.29 -40.74
N ASP A 736 21.50 16.54 -39.69
CA ASP A 736 20.96 15.18 -39.74
C ASP A 736 19.45 15.14 -39.42
N THR A 737 18.68 15.66 -40.33
CA THR A 737 17.21 15.67 -40.23
C THR A 737 16.62 14.26 -40.29
N THR A 738 17.43 13.22 -40.57
CA THR A 738 16.95 11.85 -40.65
C THR A 738 16.69 11.23 -39.29
N LEU A 739 17.21 11.80 -38.22
CA LEU A 739 17.01 11.38 -36.83
C LEU A 739 15.78 12.00 -36.18
N TYR A 740 15.27 13.11 -36.74
CA TYR A 740 14.12 13.81 -36.22
C TYR A 740 12.84 12.94 -36.35
N GLY A 741 12.03 12.88 -35.27
CA GLY A 741 10.81 12.11 -35.25
C GLY A 741 11.00 10.59 -35.28
N LYS A 742 12.21 10.09 -35.11
CA LYS A 742 12.45 8.65 -34.95
C LYS A 742 12.24 8.20 -33.53
N PHE A 743 11.10 7.64 -33.29
CA PHE A 743 10.76 7.06 -32.01
C PHE A 743 10.48 5.56 -32.17
N ASN A 744 11.24 4.73 -31.45
CA ASN A 744 10.99 3.32 -31.28
C ASN A 744 11.31 2.95 -29.84
N TYR A 745 10.41 3.30 -28.96
CA TYR A 745 10.59 3.12 -27.53
C TYR A 745 10.48 1.64 -27.15
N THR A 746 11.46 1.16 -26.39
CA THR A 746 11.51 -0.21 -25.90
C THR A 746 11.70 -0.19 -24.40
N VAL A 747 10.75 -0.79 -23.68
CA VAL A 747 10.86 -1.06 -22.25
C VAL A 747 11.82 -2.22 -22.02
N THR A 748 12.88 -1.98 -21.26
CA THR A 748 13.94 -2.96 -21.01
C THR A 748 14.60 -2.73 -19.64
N ASN A 749 15.48 -3.64 -19.23
CA ASN A 749 16.28 -3.42 -18.03
C ASN A 749 17.35 -2.36 -18.29
N ILE A 750 17.49 -1.42 -17.38
CA ILE A 750 18.48 -0.33 -17.45
C ILE A 750 19.56 -0.58 -16.40
N GLY A 751 20.73 -1.03 -16.82
CA GLY A 751 21.82 -1.38 -15.89
C GLY A 751 22.28 -0.22 -15.01
N LEU A 752 22.16 1.03 -15.47
CA LEU A 752 22.46 2.24 -14.68
C LEU A 752 21.59 2.34 -13.42
N LEU A 753 20.32 1.89 -13.48
CA LEU A 753 19.39 1.93 -12.34
C LEU A 753 19.75 0.92 -11.24
N ASP A 754 20.61 -0.04 -11.51
CA ASP A 754 21.04 -1.06 -10.53
C ASP A 754 21.95 -0.52 -9.42
N ASP A 755 22.39 0.74 -9.51
CA ASP A 755 23.20 1.43 -8.48
C ASP A 755 22.36 2.05 -7.36
N ASN A 756 21.18 1.49 -7.11
CA ASN A 756 20.27 1.96 -6.07
C ASN A 756 20.44 1.11 -4.80
N SER A 757 20.69 1.79 -3.67
CA SER A 757 20.91 1.15 -2.38
C SER A 757 20.27 1.90 -1.21
N TYR A 758 19.92 1.16 -0.20
CA TYR A 758 19.47 1.63 1.10
C TYR A 758 20.39 1.11 2.20
N ASN A 759 20.70 1.98 3.17
CA ASN A 759 21.40 1.64 4.40
C ASN A 759 20.69 2.30 5.57
N GLY A 760 20.38 1.54 6.62
CA GLY A 760 19.70 2.07 7.79
C GLY A 760 20.00 1.30 9.06
N VAL A 761 19.95 2.01 10.18
CA VAL A 761 19.95 1.44 11.53
C VAL A 761 18.68 1.89 12.23
N GLU A 762 17.96 0.94 12.75
CA GLU A 762 16.71 1.16 13.49
C GLU A 762 16.85 0.70 14.92
N PHE A 763 16.48 1.58 15.85
CA PHE A 763 16.30 1.30 17.27
C PHE A 763 14.81 1.18 17.57
N THR A 764 14.39 0.12 18.23
CA THR A 764 12.98 -0.12 18.57
C THR A 764 12.80 -0.31 20.07
N ALA A 765 11.65 0.11 20.57
CA ALA A 765 11.17 -0.15 21.91
C ALA A 765 9.70 -0.59 21.84
N VAL A 766 9.42 -1.80 22.29
CA VAL A 766 8.07 -2.36 22.29
C VAL A 766 7.72 -2.83 23.68
N LYS A 767 6.69 -2.24 24.26
CA LYS A 767 6.09 -2.65 25.51
C LYS A 767 4.61 -2.97 25.30
N ARG A 768 4.22 -4.20 25.57
CA ARG A 768 2.81 -4.60 25.56
C ARG A 768 2.03 -3.96 26.69
N LEU A 769 0.71 -3.88 26.53
CA LEU A 769 -0.16 -3.29 27.55
C LEU A 769 -0.10 -4.12 28.85
N SER A 770 0.57 -3.57 29.82
CA SER A 770 0.62 -4.10 31.19
C SER A 770 0.83 -2.94 32.16
N HIS A 771 0.47 -3.11 33.42
CA HIS A 771 0.58 -2.03 34.42
C HIS A 771 -0.01 -0.70 33.93
N LYS A 772 -1.08 -0.75 33.08
CA LYS A 772 -1.84 0.39 32.56
C LYS A 772 -1.14 1.22 31.47
N TRP A 773 -0.05 0.71 30.86
CA TRP A 773 0.61 1.44 29.79
C TRP A 773 1.24 0.52 28.76
N GLN A 774 1.34 1.05 27.54
CA GLN A 774 2.03 0.40 26.42
C GLN A 774 2.81 1.43 25.62
N VAL A 775 3.83 0.97 24.90
CA VAL A 775 4.64 1.80 23.99
C VAL A 775 5.01 0.99 22.75
N LEU A 776 4.88 1.63 21.60
CA LEU A 776 5.51 1.25 20.34
C LEU A 776 6.36 2.43 19.90
N GLY A 777 7.67 2.28 19.83
CA GLY A 777 8.55 3.38 19.43
C GLY A 777 9.72 2.92 18.58
N GLY A 778 10.22 3.83 17.75
CA GLY A 778 11.38 3.61 16.92
C GLY A 778 12.11 4.88 16.52
N PHE A 779 13.42 4.73 16.36
CA PHE A 779 14.28 5.75 15.80
C PHE A 779 15.14 5.13 14.70
N THR A 780 14.97 5.62 13.48
CA THR A 780 15.67 5.13 12.30
C THR A 780 16.62 6.20 11.78
N ILE A 781 17.86 5.81 11.55
CA ILE A 781 18.87 6.60 10.86
C ILE A 781 19.09 5.92 9.52
N GLN A 782 18.79 6.59 8.42
CA GLN A 782 18.75 5.94 7.11
C GLN A 782 19.27 6.81 5.98
N ARG A 783 19.61 6.15 4.89
CA ARG A 783 19.99 6.76 3.62
C ARG A 783 19.59 5.86 2.48
N GLN A 784 18.80 6.39 1.54
CA GLN A 784 18.50 5.76 0.27
C GLN A 784 19.12 6.59 -0.86
N LYS A 785 20.04 6.00 -1.60
CA LYS A 785 20.77 6.69 -2.67
C LYS A 785 20.87 5.85 -3.94
N GLY A 786 21.05 6.55 -5.05
CA GLY A 786 21.33 5.92 -6.34
C GLY A 786 21.04 6.81 -7.52
N VAL A 787 20.70 6.16 -8.64
CA VAL A 787 20.31 6.83 -9.87
C VAL A 787 18.83 7.17 -9.80
N TYR A 788 18.50 8.42 -9.97
CA TYR A 788 17.11 8.87 -9.94
C TYR A 788 16.36 8.46 -11.22
N GLY A 789 15.17 7.87 -11.06
CA GLY A 789 14.17 7.70 -12.10
C GLY A 789 12.88 8.41 -11.68
N ARG A 790 12.12 8.95 -12.64
CA ARG A 790 10.88 9.67 -12.35
C ARG A 790 9.83 8.70 -11.83
N GLY A 791 9.20 9.05 -10.70
CA GLY A 791 8.02 8.39 -10.14
C GLY A 791 8.30 7.52 -8.92
N PHE A 792 7.20 7.15 -8.23
CA PHE A 792 7.22 6.29 -7.04
C PHE A 792 7.32 4.78 -7.37
N SER A 793 7.45 4.42 -8.65
CA SER A 793 7.58 3.04 -9.09
C SER A 793 9.05 2.70 -9.37
N ASP A 794 9.41 1.44 -9.20
CA ASP A 794 10.72 0.91 -9.59
C ASP A 794 10.87 0.77 -11.12
N GLN A 795 9.96 1.35 -11.85
CA GLN A 795 9.91 1.39 -13.30
C GLN A 795 9.97 2.85 -13.73
N ALA A 796 11.10 3.28 -14.23
CA ALA A 796 11.26 4.59 -14.86
C ALA A 796 10.66 4.56 -16.29
N THR A 797 9.37 4.27 -16.38
CA THR A 797 8.69 4.04 -17.67
C THR A 797 8.48 5.31 -18.51
N SER A 798 8.78 6.48 -17.96
CA SER A 798 8.65 7.75 -18.67
C SER A 798 9.99 8.34 -19.16
N ASP A 799 11.12 7.85 -18.63
CA ASP A 799 12.44 8.40 -18.94
C ASP A 799 13.07 7.63 -20.10
N ASN A 800 13.49 8.34 -21.17
CA ASN A 800 14.23 7.79 -22.29
C ASN A 800 15.74 7.74 -21.97
N PHE A 801 16.24 6.61 -21.51
CA PHE A 801 17.66 6.43 -21.14
C PHE A 801 18.65 6.47 -22.32
N THR A 802 18.15 6.62 -23.54
CA THR A 802 19.01 6.91 -24.71
C THR A 802 19.39 8.39 -24.77
N ASP A 803 18.61 9.29 -24.18
CA ASP A 803 18.91 10.72 -24.16
C ASP A 803 20.00 11.05 -23.10
N PRO A 804 21.19 11.60 -23.50
CA PRO A 804 22.24 11.95 -22.54
C PRO A 804 21.86 13.13 -21.63
N ASN A 805 20.87 13.94 -21.96
CA ASN A 805 20.39 15.00 -21.06
C ASN A 805 19.85 14.44 -19.76
N LEU A 806 19.30 13.23 -19.78
CA LEU A 806 18.84 12.53 -18.59
C LEU A 806 19.98 12.06 -17.68
N ASP A 807 21.21 11.99 -18.15
CA ASP A 807 22.37 11.62 -17.31
C ASP A 807 22.86 12.80 -16.45
N ILE A 808 22.42 14.03 -16.75
CA ILE A 808 22.86 15.24 -16.04
C ILE A 808 22.33 15.23 -14.59
N ASN A 809 23.23 15.27 -13.60
CA ASN A 809 22.95 15.27 -12.17
C ASN A 809 22.10 14.07 -11.69
N ARG A 810 22.03 12.98 -12.46
CA ARG A 810 21.17 11.83 -12.13
C ARG A 810 21.80 10.89 -11.09
N ASN A 811 23.12 10.85 -10.99
CA ASN A 811 23.84 9.94 -10.09
C ASN A 811 23.90 10.45 -8.65
N ASP A 812 24.04 9.55 -7.68
CA ASP A 812 24.22 9.83 -6.23
C ASP A 812 23.08 10.68 -5.61
N ASN A 813 21.87 10.56 -6.16
CA ASN A 813 20.70 11.25 -5.66
C ASN A 813 20.16 10.56 -4.42
N TYR A 814 19.56 11.34 -3.51
CA TYR A 814 18.65 10.79 -2.50
C TYR A 814 17.32 10.46 -3.17
N LEU A 815 16.81 9.27 -2.91
CA LEU A 815 15.68 8.72 -3.65
C LEU A 815 14.37 8.82 -2.87
N ASN A 816 13.29 9.08 -3.57
CA ASN A 816 11.91 8.97 -3.12
C ASN A 816 11.63 9.67 -1.77
N LEU A 817 11.11 8.92 -0.80
CA LEU A 817 10.77 9.38 0.55
C LEU A 817 11.94 9.22 1.52
N ASP A 818 13.19 9.45 1.06
CA ASP A 818 14.35 9.42 1.95
C ASP A 818 14.21 10.48 3.03
N SER A 819 14.16 10.04 4.28
CA SER A 819 14.19 10.88 5.46
C SER A 819 15.33 10.38 6.35
N THR A 820 16.38 11.19 6.48
CA THR A 820 17.62 10.77 7.17
C THR A 820 17.38 10.32 8.61
N TYR A 821 16.48 10.99 9.30
CA TYR A 821 16.06 10.67 10.66
C TYR A 821 14.55 10.54 10.71
N VAL A 822 14.08 9.38 11.16
CA VAL A 822 12.66 9.11 11.43
C VAL A 822 12.53 8.71 12.89
N PHE A 823 11.73 9.43 13.66
CA PHE A 823 11.45 9.09 15.06
C PHE A 823 9.94 9.02 15.26
N LYS A 824 9.47 7.93 15.86
CA LYS A 824 8.05 7.70 16.12
C LYS A 824 7.85 7.10 17.49
N VAL A 825 6.81 7.54 18.18
CA VAL A 825 6.38 6.98 19.46
C VAL A 825 4.87 6.99 19.54
N ASP A 826 4.31 5.81 19.73
CA ASP A 826 2.93 5.60 20.14
C ASP A 826 2.91 5.08 21.59
N SER A 827 2.13 5.71 22.42
CA SER A 827 2.02 5.32 23.83
C SER A 827 0.61 5.52 24.34
N THR A 828 0.15 4.59 25.17
CA THR A 828 -1.09 4.75 25.93
C THR A 828 -0.81 4.59 27.42
N TYR A 829 -1.54 5.33 28.24
CA TYR A 829 -1.48 5.23 29.70
C TYR A 829 -2.87 5.42 30.32
N GLU A 830 -3.27 4.53 31.22
CA GLU A 830 -4.49 4.67 32.01
C GLU A 830 -4.19 5.41 33.34
N LEU A 831 -4.64 6.67 33.41
CA LEU A 831 -4.61 7.49 34.60
C LEU A 831 -5.63 7.01 35.64
N PRO A 832 -5.56 7.49 36.93
CA PRO A 832 -6.63 7.30 37.90
C PRO A 832 -8.00 7.68 37.32
N TRP A 833 -9.06 7.09 37.86
CA TRP A 833 -10.46 7.26 37.44
C TRP A 833 -10.75 6.73 36.03
N LYS A 834 -9.95 5.76 35.52
CA LYS A 834 -10.09 5.18 34.17
C LYS A 834 -10.03 6.22 33.05
N ILE A 835 -9.19 7.25 33.21
CA ILE A 835 -8.91 8.19 32.14
C ILE A 835 -7.77 7.59 31.27
N GLY A 836 -8.10 7.20 30.05
CA GLY A 836 -7.13 6.79 29.04
C GLY A 836 -6.48 8.00 28.39
N THR A 837 -5.16 7.97 28.29
CA THR A 837 -4.38 8.97 27.56
C THR A 837 -3.53 8.28 26.51
N SER A 838 -3.49 8.83 25.29
CA SER A 838 -2.64 8.30 24.24
C SER A 838 -1.87 9.43 23.57
N VAL A 839 -0.65 9.12 23.19
CA VAL A 839 0.28 10.03 22.50
C VAL A 839 0.76 9.35 21.25
N ASN A 840 0.70 10.06 20.12
CA ASN A 840 1.37 9.71 18.90
C ASN A 840 2.27 10.89 18.51
N PHE A 841 3.57 10.64 18.43
CA PHE A 841 4.54 11.63 17.98
C PHE A 841 5.32 11.08 16.80
N GLN A 842 5.46 11.90 15.74
CA GLN A 842 6.19 11.56 14.54
C GLN A 842 7.13 12.71 14.15
N HIS A 843 8.37 12.38 13.85
CA HIS A 843 9.37 13.28 13.29
C HIS A 843 9.95 12.69 12.02
N TYR A 844 10.02 13.50 10.97
CA TYR A 844 10.68 13.18 9.71
C TYR A 844 11.59 14.32 9.30
N THR A 845 12.84 14.02 8.93
CA THR A 845 13.63 14.98 8.16
C THR A 845 12.97 15.18 6.81
N GLY A 846 12.91 16.42 6.32
CA GLY A 846 12.25 16.75 5.07
C GLY A 846 12.73 15.92 3.88
N TYR A 847 11.80 15.54 3.01
CA TYR A 847 12.08 14.75 1.80
C TYR A 847 12.93 15.53 0.81
N PRO A 848 13.75 14.83 -0.04
CA PRO A 848 14.59 15.48 -1.03
C PRO A 848 13.74 16.17 -2.11
N LEU A 849 14.18 17.37 -2.51
CA LEU A 849 13.68 18.05 -3.70
C LEU A 849 14.63 17.79 -4.88
N GLN A 850 14.06 17.69 -6.07
CA GLN A 850 14.80 17.56 -7.32
C GLN A 850 14.39 18.66 -8.28
N PRO A 851 15.15 19.75 -8.34
CA PRO A 851 14.92 20.83 -9.31
C PRO A 851 15.14 20.35 -10.74
N THR A 852 14.20 20.65 -11.62
CA THR A 852 14.26 20.34 -13.05
C THR A 852 13.93 21.56 -13.88
N GLU A 853 14.39 21.59 -15.13
CA GLU A 853 14.01 22.60 -16.12
C GLU A 853 13.98 21.98 -17.51
N THR A 854 13.05 22.44 -18.33
CA THR A 854 12.99 22.10 -19.75
C THR A 854 13.65 23.25 -20.54
N PHE A 855 14.70 22.91 -21.28
CA PHE A 855 15.43 23.89 -22.09
C PHE A 855 14.99 23.80 -23.53
N GLU A 856 14.90 24.97 -24.21
CA GLU A 856 14.71 25.03 -25.65
C GLU A 856 16.07 25.33 -26.30
N VAL A 857 16.38 24.67 -27.40
CA VAL A 857 17.59 24.98 -28.17
C VAL A 857 17.42 26.32 -28.87
N PRO A 858 18.41 27.25 -28.82
CA PRO A 858 18.32 28.58 -29.42
C PRO A 858 17.99 28.57 -30.92
N ASN A 859 17.17 29.52 -31.32
CA ASN A 859 16.65 29.74 -32.66
C ASN A 859 17.62 29.59 -33.81
N GLY A 860 17.22 28.93 -34.84
CA GLY A 860 17.89 28.67 -36.11
C GLY A 860 17.82 27.22 -36.56
N GLN A 861 17.34 26.38 -35.73
CA GLN A 861 17.11 24.97 -35.99
C GLN A 861 15.58 24.70 -36.05
N THR A 862 15.05 24.69 -37.24
CA THR A 862 13.70 24.22 -37.52
C THR A 862 13.78 23.01 -38.43
N PRO A 863 13.16 21.88 -38.14
CA PRO A 863 12.35 21.63 -36.91
C PRO A 863 13.23 21.55 -35.67
N SER A 864 12.71 22.03 -34.55
CA SER A 864 13.32 21.79 -33.21
C SER A 864 13.64 20.31 -33.06
N PRO A 865 14.84 19.95 -32.61
CA PRO A 865 15.17 18.57 -32.34
C PRO A 865 14.13 18.02 -31.37
N VAL A 866 13.54 16.89 -31.66
CA VAL A 866 12.36 16.36 -31.01
C VAL A 866 12.56 16.05 -29.53
N ASP A 867 13.80 15.90 -29.07
CA ASP A 867 14.14 15.51 -27.69
C ASP A 867 14.55 16.68 -26.77
N VAL A 868 14.42 17.91 -27.16
CA VAL A 868 14.78 19.10 -26.34
C VAL A 868 13.69 19.49 -25.34
N GLY A 869 12.58 18.76 -25.32
CA GLY A 869 11.53 18.93 -24.32
C GLY A 869 11.73 18.14 -23.02
N GLU A 870 12.86 17.44 -22.85
CA GLU A 870 13.10 16.67 -21.63
C GLU A 870 13.52 17.58 -20.47
N SER A 871 12.99 17.30 -19.29
CA SER A 871 13.34 18.01 -18.06
C SER A 871 14.71 17.59 -17.57
N VAL A 872 15.68 18.50 -17.63
CA VAL A 872 17.05 18.30 -17.12
C VAL A 872 17.09 18.52 -15.62
N ILE A 873 17.78 17.64 -14.91
CA ILE A 873 17.99 17.77 -13.47
C ILE A 873 19.03 18.86 -13.20
N LEU A 874 18.64 19.94 -12.54
CA LEU A 874 19.52 21.10 -12.28
C LEU A 874 20.49 20.87 -11.11
N GLN A 875 20.06 20.09 -10.11
CA GLN A 875 20.87 19.67 -8.96
C GLN A 875 20.50 18.25 -8.54
N PRO A 876 21.43 17.44 -8.02
CA PRO A 876 21.09 16.15 -7.44
C PRO A 876 20.01 16.27 -6.38
N ALA A 877 19.06 15.35 -6.35
CA ALA A 877 18.02 15.31 -5.34
C ALA A 877 18.62 15.19 -3.92
N GLY A 878 18.10 16.00 -2.99
CA GLY A 878 18.55 16.07 -1.60
C GLY A 878 19.63 17.09 -1.30
N VAL A 879 20.14 17.84 -2.31
CA VAL A 879 20.88 19.10 -2.08
C VAL A 879 19.93 20.12 -1.45
N GLN A 880 18.69 20.16 -1.94
CA GLN A 880 17.58 20.86 -1.31
C GLN A 880 16.60 19.84 -0.75
N ARG A 881 15.98 20.15 0.40
CA ARG A 881 14.98 19.32 1.06
C ARG A 881 13.82 20.17 1.54
N LEU A 882 12.65 19.57 1.58
CA LEU A 882 11.49 20.13 2.29
C LEU A 882 11.81 20.34 3.77
N PRO A 883 11.09 21.20 4.47
CA PRO A 883 11.21 21.35 5.93
C PRO A 883 10.92 20.04 6.68
N SER A 884 11.52 19.88 7.85
CA SER A 884 11.26 18.71 8.72
C SER A 884 9.84 18.75 9.27
N VAL A 885 9.17 17.61 9.27
CA VAL A 885 7.83 17.44 9.83
C VAL A 885 7.91 17.00 11.27
N ASN A 886 7.16 17.66 12.16
CA ASN A 886 6.96 17.29 13.54
C ASN A 886 5.47 17.27 13.84
N MET A 887 4.91 16.12 14.16
CA MET A 887 3.49 15.95 14.39
C MET A 887 3.25 15.29 15.75
N LEU A 888 2.48 15.96 16.60
CA LEU A 888 2.08 15.47 17.92
C LEU A 888 0.56 15.35 17.97
N ASN A 889 0.06 14.14 18.18
CA ASN A 889 -1.35 13.85 18.37
C ASN A 889 -1.58 13.30 19.78
N LEU A 890 -2.67 13.71 20.41
CA LEU A 890 -3.06 13.29 21.76
C LEU A 890 -4.51 12.79 21.75
N ARG A 891 -4.81 11.78 22.56
CA ARG A 891 -6.16 11.34 22.87
C ARG A 891 -6.42 11.36 24.36
N LEU A 892 -7.57 11.83 24.77
CA LEU A 892 -8.13 11.65 26.08
C LEU A 892 -9.43 10.86 25.97
N SER A 893 -9.58 9.83 26.78
CA SER A 893 -10.77 9.01 26.82
C SER A 893 -11.14 8.67 28.26
N ARG A 894 -12.41 8.30 28.50
CA ARG A 894 -12.81 7.78 29.81
C ARG A 894 -13.86 6.69 29.66
N GLU A 895 -13.60 5.54 30.27
CA GLU A 895 -14.55 4.45 30.30
C GLU A 895 -15.58 4.62 31.43
N PHE A 896 -16.87 4.55 31.09
CA PHE A 896 -18.00 4.49 31.99
C PHE A 896 -18.71 3.15 31.84
N ALA A 897 -18.77 2.35 32.89
CA ALA A 897 -19.66 1.18 32.93
C ALA A 897 -21.09 1.68 33.14
N ILE A 898 -21.98 1.46 32.16
CA ILE A 898 -23.40 1.87 32.22
C ILE A 898 -24.25 0.73 32.80
N TYR A 899 -23.99 -0.49 32.35
CA TYR A 899 -24.65 -1.70 32.77
C TYR A 899 -23.66 -2.87 32.64
N GLU A 900 -23.87 -3.98 33.25
CA GLU A 900 -22.96 -5.13 33.42
C GLU A 900 -21.82 -5.22 32.38
N LYS A 901 -22.17 -5.42 31.10
CA LYS A 901 -21.23 -5.54 29.97
C LYS A 901 -21.10 -4.26 29.14
N TRP A 902 -22.00 -3.28 29.31
CA TRP A 902 -22.02 -2.08 28.49
C TRP A 902 -21.03 -1.02 28.97
N ARG A 903 -20.24 -0.52 28.06
CA ARG A 903 -19.22 0.50 28.29
C ARG A 903 -19.44 1.69 27.36
N LEU A 904 -19.57 2.89 27.91
CA LEU A 904 -19.59 4.15 27.16
C LEU A 904 -18.24 4.82 27.31
N ILE A 905 -17.63 5.19 26.16
CA ILE A 905 -16.28 5.73 26.10
C ILE A 905 -16.28 7.02 25.30
N PRO A 906 -16.55 8.19 25.91
CA PRO A 906 -16.27 9.46 25.27
C PRO A 906 -14.78 9.65 25.08
N THR A 907 -14.41 10.23 23.93
CA THR A 907 -13.01 10.53 23.55
C THR A 907 -12.91 11.94 23.00
N VAL A 908 -11.74 12.54 23.20
CA VAL A 908 -11.35 13.77 22.51
C VAL A 908 -9.95 13.54 21.93
N ASP A 909 -9.82 13.68 20.64
CA ASP A 909 -8.56 13.62 19.91
C ASP A 909 -8.09 15.02 19.60
N PHE A 910 -6.83 15.30 19.82
CA PHE A 910 -6.16 16.53 19.42
C PHE A 910 -5.08 16.16 18.41
N PHE A 911 -5.28 16.53 17.16
CA PHE A 911 -4.32 16.29 16.08
C PHE A 911 -3.47 17.52 15.85
N ASN A 912 -2.21 17.30 15.49
CA ASN A 912 -1.23 18.36 15.25
C ASN A 912 -1.22 19.43 16.37
N VAL A 913 -1.04 18.98 17.60
CA VAL A 913 -1.10 19.85 18.83
C VAL A 913 -0.10 21.01 18.75
N THR A 914 1.02 20.82 18.07
CA THR A 914 2.02 21.86 17.82
C THR A 914 1.55 22.92 16.82
N ASN A 915 0.45 22.67 16.12
CA ASN A 915 -0.08 23.50 15.04
C ASN A 915 0.99 23.81 13.97
N ALA A 916 1.83 22.82 13.66
CA ALA A 916 2.86 22.92 12.65
C ALA A 916 2.24 22.76 11.26
N GLN A 917 2.13 23.86 10.53
CA GLN A 917 1.60 23.87 9.15
C GLN A 917 2.79 23.87 8.18
N THR A 918 3.57 22.78 8.24
CA THR A 918 4.80 22.60 7.48
C THR A 918 4.47 22.43 6.00
N VAL A 919 5.24 23.07 5.13
CA VAL A 919 5.20 22.83 3.68
C VAL A 919 5.72 21.43 3.40
N ILE A 920 4.93 20.63 2.70
CA ILE A 920 5.22 19.22 2.35
C ILE A 920 5.20 18.96 0.84
N GLY A 921 4.97 20.01 0.04
CA GLY A 921 5.05 19.96 -1.41
C GLY A 921 5.36 21.32 -2.00
N GLU A 922 6.36 21.38 -2.88
CA GLU A 922 6.80 22.57 -3.61
C GLU A 922 6.99 22.24 -5.08
N VAL A 923 6.77 23.22 -5.96
CA VAL A 923 7.04 23.10 -7.40
C VAL A 923 8.54 22.98 -7.60
N THR A 924 8.99 21.88 -8.19
CA THR A 924 10.42 21.63 -8.47
C THR A 924 10.86 22.01 -9.88
N THR A 925 9.93 22.29 -10.79
CA THR A 925 10.25 22.80 -12.12
C THR A 925 10.69 24.26 -12.02
N PHE A 926 11.89 24.55 -12.50
CA PHE A 926 12.44 25.91 -12.48
C PHE A 926 11.62 26.83 -13.40
N GLY A 927 11.45 28.09 -12.99
CA GLY A 927 10.64 29.09 -13.67
C GLY A 927 9.95 30.03 -12.69
N GLY A 928 8.92 30.72 -13.13
CA GLY A 928 8.19 31.72 -12.33
C GLY A 928 7.54 31.15 -11.06
N SER A 929 7.24 29.85 -11.04
CA SER A 929 6.61 29.13 -9.90
C SER A 929 7.61 28.24 -9.12
N TYR A 930 8.91 28.31 -9.38
CA TYR A 930 9.89 27.48 -8.68
C TYR A 930 9.84 27.69 -7.16
N LEU A 931 9.76 26.60 -6.40
CA LEU A 931 9.53 26.56 -4.94
C LEU A 931 8.17 27.13 -4.50
N PHE A 932 7.21 27.20 -5.40
CA PHE A 932 5.85 27.55 -5.03
C PHE A 932 5.25 26.43 -4.15
N PRO A 933 4.83 26.72 -2.91
CA PRO A 933 4.27 25.72 -2.01
C PRO A 933 2.82 25.41 -2.39
N TYR A 934 2.58 24.18 -2.86
CA TYR A 934 1.24 23.72 -3.23
C TYR A 934 0.58 22.81 -2.19
N SER A 935 1.33 22.34 -1.19
CA SER A 935 0.80 21.45 -0.15
C SER A 935 1.42 21.74 1.22
N THR A 936 0.56 21.79 2.24
CA THR A 936 0.94 21.99 3.65
C THR A 936 0.21 20.99 4.54
N ILE A 937 0.78 20.70 5.71
CA ILE A 937 0.08 19.93 6.75
C ILE A 937 -1.09 20.76 7.30
N ASN A 938 -2.25 20.15 7.44
CA ASN A 938 -3.42 20.79 8.05
C ASN A 938 -3.14 21.25 9.49
N PRO A 939 -3.76 22.38 9.94
CA PRO A 939 -3.53 22.93 11.26
C PRO A 939 -4.03 22.01 12.37
N PHE A 940 -3.81 22.44 13.62
CA PHE A 940 -4.40 21.80 14.80
C PHE A 940 -5.91 21.61 14.62
N VAL A 941 -6.39 20.40 14.97
CA VAL A 941 -7.82 20.11 15.00
C VAL A 941 -8.19 19.24 16.21
N ALA A 942 -9.36 19.52 16.81
CA ALA A 942 -9.94 18.67 17.84
C ALA A 942 -11.12 17.88 17.28
N ARG A 943 -11.13 16.54 17.50
CA ARG A 943 -12.18 15.60 17.09
C ARG A 943 -12.84 15.00 18.34
N PHE A 944 -14.15 15.04 18.41
CA PHE A 944 -14.92 14.45 19.50
C PHE A 944 -15.45 13.08 19.09
N GLY A 945 -15.31 12.10 19.97
CA GLY A 945 -15.74 10.72 19.74
C GLY A 945 -16.60 10.20 20.89
N LEU A 946 -17.51 9.30 20.55
CA LEU A 946 -18.29 8.53 21.51
C LEU A 946 -18.38 7.09 21.03
N ARG A 947 -17.92 6.15 21.87
CA ARG A 947 -17.98 4.71 21.60
C ARG A 947 -18.82 4.01 22.66
N LEU A 948 -19.70 3.13 22.21
CA LEU A 948 -20.50 2.23 23.05
C LEU A 948 -20.10 0.80 22.69
N ALA A 949 -19.68 0.00 23.68
CA ALA A 949 -19.29 -1.40 23.48
C ALA A 949 -19.95 -2.31 24.53
N PHE A 950 -20.21 -3.59 24.15
CA PHE A 950 -20.77 -4.60 25.05
C PHE A 950 -20.31 -6.01 24.74
#